data_43b2e57fbe129b789f79a2ca575d9244
#
_entry.id   43b2e57fbe129b789f79a2ca575d9244
#
_cell.length_a   1.000
_cell.length_b   1.000
_cell.length_c   1.000
_cell.angle_alpha   90.00
_cell.angle_beta   90.00
_cell.angle_gamma   90.00
#
_symmetry.space_group_name_H-M   'P 1'
#
loop_
_entity.id
_entity.type
_entity.pdbx_description
1 polymer ?
#
loop_
_entity_poly.entity_id
_entity_poly.type
_entity_poly.pdbx_seq_one_letter_code
_entity_poly.pdbx_strand_id
1 'polypeptide(L)'
;MHMTSLVSRKHLAAALTLGSVAVLMVGLQPLLLGELLAENRLSLEGVGLVAMAEIVALGIGVILGDLLRSRTNLRCLTVAAAISAAGLDMLTTTTTGDTDLMVVRALAGLAEGLLLWGAVSLIVRGPAPDRVSGVFMVVQTLAQGFIAAVLAFWVLPQQSVDAGFFFLAAISAASVLLVPWQPARLGASANTEQGAGFTWEVRHGLLMAVVFMQLSAIGALWAYLEPLGKYVGLDTQSAQLLVSGTLFMQVLGGCLGILLVRRVSDYKLLGVAAILLGSTAILIHLSAGQGIKVFLMLCGFFGLVYLMLTPFQVRIALQLDPSGRVAALVPGMQLLGCAFGPLVASQWVAGDYVQPVVVVSSVFSLGTLVLLGLLRQWPAPRRVSFDAKVVLIVGASSGMGRGLALRLAQEGAQVVATARREKQLNELQREITELGGMCLVRTADALDEKAAADVVNEVVALYGRLDVVVLNAGGAPALDMRQMSASEVTAYMRSNYDVAVNYLFPALEQMSLQRHGLVVQTNSLAGFLGVPLQGPYSAAKGALRLLIDTCRIEFGDRGIRFLSLYPGFVATAQTANDGMPAPLEISEAHAVAHMLYAMRSNRWDYLFPWTLRWLTRLSMVLPKPITCWILRKEVPPLLPDDNRLCRLDAPNQSL
;
A
#
# COMPACT_ATOMS: atom_id res chain seq x y z
N MET A 1 -23.06 -16.41 20.21
CA MET A 1 -23.21 -15.20 21.02
C MET A 1 -23.18 -14.01 20.04
N HIS A 2 -24.33 -13.36 19.76
CA HIS A 2 -24.44 -12.25 18.81
C HIS A 2 -23.64 -11.06 19.35
N MET A 3 -22.50 -10.74 18.75
CA MET A 3 -21.91 -9.39 18.88
C MET A 3 -22.86 -8.41 18.17
N THR A 4 -23.66 -7.70 18.96
CA THR A 4 -24.48 -6.59 18.48
C THR A 4 -23.55 -5.57 17.83
N SER A 5 -23.77 -5.27 16.55
CA SER A 5 -23.03 -4.27 15.81
C SER A 5 -23.13 -2.92 16.53
N LEU A 6 -22.00 -2.37 16.99
CA LEU A 6 -21.87 -1.07 17.67
C LEU A 6 -22.37 0.11 16.80
N VAL A 7 -22.63 -0.11 15.52
CA VAL A 7 -23.06 0.90 14.55
C VAL A 7 -24.54 0.71 14.23
N SER A 8 -25.39 1.61 14.75
CA SER A 8 -26.85 1.61 14.50
C SER A 8 -27.17 2.22 13.12
N ARG A 9 -28.42 2.01 12.62
CA ARG A 9 -28.89 2.64 11.38
C ARG A 9 -28.82 4.17 11.44
N LYS A 10 -29.01 4.79 12.62
CA LYS A 10 -28.90 6.25 12.81
C LYS A 10 -27.43 6.72 12.65
N HIS A 11 -26.46 5.97 13.19
CA HIS A 11 -25.04 6.25 13.01
C HIS A 11 -24.65 6.21 11.53
N LEU A 12 -25.20 5.25 10.79
CA LEU A 12 -24.91 5.07 9.39
C LEU A 12 -25.52 6.18 8.52
N ALA A 13 -26.78 6.58 8.80
CA ALA A 13 -27.41 7.71 8.12
C ALA A 13 -26.63 9.01 8.35
N ALA A 14 -26.23 9.29 9.60
CA ALA A 14 -25.40 10.44 9.91
C ALA A 14 -24.05 10.40 9.18
N ALA A 15 -23.40 9.23 9.10
CA ALA A 15 -22.13 9.05 8.37
C ALA A 15 -22.29 9.34 6.87
N LEU A 16 -23.35 8.80 6.24
CA LEU A 16 -23.63 9.04 4.81
C LEU A 16 -23.84 10.53 4.52
N THR A 17 -24.63 11.22 5.36
CA THR A 17 -24.90 12.65 5.16
C THR A 17 -23.67 13.51 5.42
N LEU A 18 -22.97 13.32 6.54
CA LEU A 18 -21.75 14.07 6.89
C LEU A 18 -20.63 13.85 5.86
N GLY A 19 -20.46 12.60 5.42
CA GLY A 19 -19.50 12.30 4.36
C GLY A 19 -19.86 12.95 3.03
N SER A 20 -21.17 13.01 2.68
CA SER A 20 -21.62 13.71 1.47
C SER A 20 -21.36 15.22 1.56
N VAL A 21 -21.57 15.84 2.73
CA VAL A 21 -21.26 17.25 2.97
C VAL A 21 -19.75 17.48 2.83
N ALA A 22 -18.92 16.61 3.37
CA ALA A 22 -17.45 16.73 3.32
C ALA A 22 -16.87 16.73 1.91
N VAL A 23 -17.55 16.20 0.93
CA VAL A 23 -17.05 16.14 -0.47
C VAL A 23 -17.88 17.00 -1.43
N LEU A 24 -18.79 17.83 -0.91
CA LEU A 24 -19.64 18.67 -1.77
C LEU A 24 -18.80 19.57 -2.69
N MET A 25 -17.81 20.25 -2.14
CA MET A 25 -17.00 21.19 -2.92
C MET A 25 -16.25 20.49 -4.05
N VAL A 26 -15.75 19.26 -3.84
CA VAL A 26 -15.08 18.49 -4.91
C VAL A 26 -15.97 18.31 -6.15
N GLY A 27 -17.27 18.08 -5.94
CA GLY A 27 -18.23 18.01 -7.04
C GLY A 27 -18.64 19.37 -7.60
N LEU A 28 -18.52 20.43 -6.82
CA LEU A 28 -18.92 21.80 -7.20
C LEU A 28 -17.76 22.65 -7.70
N GLN A 29 -16.51 22.13 -7.64
CA GLN A 29 -15.31 22.86 -8.09
C GLN A 29 -15.47 23.51 -9.48
N PRO A 30 -15.92 22.80 -10.53
CA PRO A 30 -16.06 23.44 -11.85
C PRO A 30 -16.99 24.63 -11.84
N LEU A 31 -18.09 24.54 -11.08
CA LEU A 31 -19.10 25.59 -10.99
C LEU A 31 -18.59 26.82 -10.21
N LEU A 32 -18.11 26.61 -8.98
CA LEU A 32 -17.74 27.71 -8.09
C LEU A 32 -16.40 28.35 -8.45
N LEU A 33 -15.41 27.55 -8.89
CA LEU A 33 -14.13 28.09 -9.36
C LEU A 33 -14.28 28.78 -10.72
N GLY A 34 -15.20 28.32 -11.59
CA GLY A 34 -15.55 28.97 -12.84
C GLY A 34 -16.22 30.31 -12.63
N GLU A 35 -17.05 30.49 -11.59
CA GLU A 35 -17.63 31.75 -11.23
C GLU A 35 -16.61 32.73 -10.59
N LEU A 36 -15.68 32.22 -9.74
CA LEU A 36 -14.56 33.05 -9.25
C LEU A 36 -13.67 33.56 -10.40
N LEU A 37 -13.46 32.74 -11.43
CA LEU A 37 -12.77 33.14 -12.65
C LEU A 37 -13.57 34.22 -13.41
N ALA A 38 -14.88 34.05 -13.57
CA ALA A 38 -15.75 35.03 -14.25
C ALA A 38 -15.80 36.39 -13.53
N GLU A 39 -15.70 36.41 -12.21
CA GLU A 39 -15.62 37.61 -11.39
C GLU A 39 -14.19 38.19 -11.30
N ASN A 40 -13.20 37.65 -12.03
CA ASN A 40 -11.78 38.05 -12.03
C ASN A 40 -11.12 37.97 -10.63
N ARG A 41 -11.61 37.12 -9.76
CA ARG A 41 -11.03 36.85 -8.44
C ARG A 41 -9.98 35.72 -8.47
N LEU A 42 -10.01 34.92 -9.54
CA LEU A 42 -9.13 33.78 -9.79
C LEU A 42 -8.67 33.84 -11.25
N SER A 43 -7.44 33.45 -11.53
CA SER A 43 -6.96 33.24 -12.89
C SER A 43 -7.32 31.87 -13.44
N LEU A 44 -7.20 31.64 -14.74
CA LEU A 44 -7.42 30.34 -15.35
C LEU A 44 -6.41 29.31 -14.84
N GLU A 45 -5.17 29.71 -14.63
CA GLU A 45 -4.12 28.93 -13.98
C GLU A 45 -4.49 28.60 -12.51
N GLY A 46 -5.03 29.60 -11.81
CA GLY A 46 -5.48 29.46 -10.41
C GLY A 46 -6.57 28.42 -10.23
N VAL A 47 -7.46 28.22 -11.20
CA VAL A 47 -8.50 27.17 -11.13
C VAL A 47 -7.87 25.80 -10.84
N GLY A 48 -6.84 25.42 -11.58
CA GLY A 48 -6.18 24.12 -11.39
C GLY A 48 -5.38 24.04 -10.10
N LEU A 49 -4.71 25.13 -9.70
CA LEU A 49 -3.93 25.20 -8.46
C LEU A 49 -4.83 25.10 -7.23
N VAL A 50 -5.93 25.82 -7.20
CA VAL A 50 -6.90 25.81 -6.09
C VAL A 50 -7.58 24.44 -5.99
N ALA A 51 -8.06 23.89 -7.11
CA ALA A 51 -8.67 22.57 -7.15
C ALA A 51 -7.71 21.48 -6.64
N MET A 52 -6.45 21.52 -7.07
CA MET A 52 -5.42 20.58 -6.59
C MET A 52 -5.17 20.73 -5.09
N ALA A 53 -4.95 21.94 -4.62
CA ALA A 53 -4.59 22.19 -3.22
C ALA A 53 -5.68 21.71 -2.26
N GLU A 54 -6.94 21.95 -2.59
CA GLU A 54 -8.09 21.51 -1.82
C GLU A 54 -8.20 19.99 -1.73
N ILE A 55 -8.10 19.27 -2.85
CA ILE A 55 -8.22 17.81 -2.88
C ILE A 55 -7.02 17.13 -2.17
N VAL A 56 -5.79 17.65 -2.34
CA VAL A 56 -4.60 17.16 -1.62
C VAL A 56 -4.76 17.35 -0.12
N ALA A 57 -5.19 18.53 0.30
CA ALA A 57 -5.41 18.84 1.71
C ALA A 57 -6.54 18.00 2.32
N LEU A 58 -7.61 17.72 1.56
CA LEU A 58 -8.65 16.79 1.95
C LEU A 58 -8.07 15.40 2.23
N GLY A 59 -7.22 14.89 1.34
CA GLY A 59 -6.52 13.62 1.56
C GLY A 59 -5.65 13.63 2.82
N ILE A 60 -4.92 14.72 3.07
CA ILE A 60 -4.12 14.92 4.30
C ILE A 60 -5.02 14.94 5.53
N GLY A 61 -6.18 15.60 5.46
CA GLY A 61 -7.17 15.63 6.53
C GLY A 61 -7.69 14.27 6.93
N VAL A 62 -7.93 13.38 5.95
CA VAL A 62 -8.31 11.98 6.20
C VAL A 62 -7.20 11.24 6.97
N ILE A 63 -5.94 11.41 6.57
CA ILE A 63 -4.79 10.77 7.24
C ILE A 63 -4.64 11.30 8.68
N LEU A 64 -4.74 12.61 8.87
CA LEU A 64 -4.67 13.25 10.19
C LEU A 64 -5.79 12.77 11.11
N GLY A 65 -7.01 12.58 10.59
CA GLY A 65 -8.13 12.02 11.34
C GLY A 65 -7.81 10.64 11.92
N ASP A 66 -7.15 9.78 11.14
CA ASP A 66 -6.76 8.45 11.62
C ASP A 66 -5.64 8.52 12.69
N LEU A 67 -4.68 9.41 12.56
CA LEU A 67 -3.64 9.65 13.55
C LEU A 67 -4.21 10.20 14.88
N LEU A 68 -5.24 11.03 14.81
CA LEU A 68 -5.90 11.63 15.96
C LEU A 68 -6.90 10.68 16.64
N ARG A 69 -7.22 9.54 16.05
CA ARG A 69 -8.26 8.59 16.49
C ARG A 69 -8.19 8.20 17.96
N SER A 70 -6.99 7.97 18.49
CA SER A 70 -6.78 7.52 19.86
C SER A 70 -6.89 8.64 20.90
N ARG A 71 -6.80 9.90 20.49
CA ARG A 71 -6.67 11.07 21.37
C ARG A 71 -7.92 11.94 21.43
N THR A 72 -8.85 11.80 20.47
CA THR A 72 -9.95 12.74 20.32
C THR A 72 -11.33 12.05 20.39
N ASN A 73 -12.31 12.81 20.85
CA ASN A 73 -13.72 12.45 20.76
C ASN A 73 -14.22 12.72 19.33
N LEU A 74 -14.79 11.70 18.67
CA LEU A 74 -15.28 11.83 17.29
C LEU A 74 -16.26 12.98 17.12
N ARG A 75 -17.19 13.19 18.08
CA ARG A 75 -18.17 14.27 18.04
C ARG A 75 -17.51 15.65 18.05
N CYS A 76 -16.53 15.85 18.96
CA CYS A 76 -15.81 17.12 19.05
C CYS A 76 -15.01 17.39 17.76
N LEU A 77 -14.37 16.37 17.21
CA LEU A 77 -13.62 16.50 15.94
C LEU A 77 -14.55 16.85 14.79
N THR A 78 -15.72 16.19 14.69
CA THR A 78 -16.72 16.47 13.64
C THR A 78 -17.26 17.89 13.75
N VAL A 79 -17.58 18.38 14.97
CA VAL A 79 -18.03 19.77 15.18
C VAL A 79 -16.95 20.76 14.77
N ALA A 80 -15.72 20.56 15.24
CA ALA A 80 -14.61 21.44 14.90
C ALA A 80 -14.37 21.48 13.39
N ALA A 81 -14.36 20.33 12.72
CA ALA A 81 -14.17 20.21 11.29
C ALA A 81 -15.30 20.92 10.49
N ALA A 82 -16.57 20.66 10.85
CA ALA A 82 -17.72 21.27 10.17
C ALA A 82 -17.76 22.80 10.32
N ILE A 83 -17.48 23.31 11.54
CA ILE A 83 -17.44 24.76 11.79
C ILE A 83 -16.25 25.40 11.09
N SER A 84 -15.08 24.72 11.09
CA SER A 84 -13.90 25.23 10.36
C SER A 84 -14.15 25.28 8.86
N ALA A 85 -14.75 24.24 8.27
CA ALA A 85 -15.13 24.23 6.86
C ALA A 85 -16.08 25.39 6.54
N ALA A 86 -17.15 25.57 7.33
CA ALA A 86 -18.10 26.67 7.16
C ALA A 86 -17.43 28.07 7.27
N GLY A 87 -16.54 28.24 8.24
CA GLY A 87 -15.80 29.51 8.39
C GLY A 87 -14.84 29.80 7.23
N LEU A 88 -14.21 28.76 6.67
CA LEU A 88 -13.31 28.89 5.52
C LEU A 88 -14.07 29.09 4.21
N ASP A 89 -15.27 28.51 4.05
CA ASP A 89 -16.17 28.85 2.95
C ASP A 89 -16.59 30.33 3.03
N MET A 90 -16.93 30.85 4.21
CA MET A 90 -17.18 32.28 4.39
C MET A 90 -15.95 33.14 4.11
N LEU A 91 -14.75 32.72 4.52
CA LEU A 91 -13.50 33.45 4.24
C LEU A 91 -13.20 33.50 2.75
N THR A 92 -13.58 32.49 1.98
CA THR A 92 -13.43 32.47 0.53
C THR A 92 -14.16 33.64 -0.15
N THR A 93 -15.29 34.13 0.43
CA THR A 93 -16.04 35.24 -0.13
C THR A 93 -15.29 36.59 -0.12
N THR A 94 -14.35 36.76 0.80
CA THR A 94 -13.56 37.98 0.96
C THR A 94 -12.15 37.86 0.36
N THR A 95 -11.77 36.65 -0.13
CA THR A 95 -10.43 36.38 -0.62
C THR A 95 -10.35 36.54 -2.12
N THR A 96 -9.25 37.15 -2.62
CA THR A 96 -8.96 37.36 -4.04
C THR A 96 -7.51 37.01 -4.33
N GLY A 97 -7.25 36.55 -5.57
CA GLY A 97 -5.91 36.13 -6.00
C GLY A 97 -5.62 34.65 -5.79
N ASP A 98 -4.87 34.07 -6.71
CA ASP A 98 -4.64 32.61 -6.82
C ASP A 98 -4.01 32.04 -5.57
N THR A 99 -2.99 32.68 -5.02
CA THR A 99 -2.24 32.18 -3.85
C THR A 99 -3.10 32.19 -2.59
N ASP A 100 -3.84 33.25 -2.34
CA ASP A 100 -4.64 33.38 -1.13
C ASP A 100 -5.84 32.46 -1.17
N LEU A 101 -6.52 32.34 -2.32
CA LEU A 101 -7.58 31.37 -2.54
C LEU A 101 -7.07 29.94 -2.40
N MET A 102 -5.89 29.63 -2.95
CA MET A 102 -5.27 28.32 -2.80
C MET A 102 -5.05 27.95 -1.32
N VAL A 103 -4.55 28.88 -0.51
CA VAL A 103 -4.32 28.65 0.93
C VAL A 103 -5.64 28.44 1.67
N VAL A 104 -6.63 29.31 1.44
CA VAL A 104 -7.94 29.23 2.11
C VAL A 104 -8.64 27.91 1.74
N ARG A 105 -8.64 27.52 0.44
CA ARG A 105 -9.27 26.28 -0.01
C ARG A 105 -8.49 25.02 0.44
N ALA A 106 -7.16 25.11 0.55
CA ALA A 106 -6.38 24.03 1.16
C ALA A 106 -6.75 23.80 2.64
N LEU A 107 -6.91 24.88 3.41
CA LEU A 107 -7.37 24.76 4.80
C LEU A 107 -8.80 24.22 4.88
N ALA A 108 -9.70 24.63 3.98
CA ALA A 108 -11.06 24.09 3.87
C ALA A 108 -11.01 22.59 3.56
N GLY A 109 -10.24 22.17 2.57
CA GLY A 109 -10.04 20.76 2.22
C GLY A 109 -9.51 19.94 3.40
N LEU A 110 -8.61 20.49 4.22
CA LEU A 110 -8.13 19.81 5.43
C LEU A 110 -9.27 19.54 6.42
N ALA A 111 -10.15 20.53 6.66
CA ALA A 111 -11.31 20.39 7.54
C ALA A 111 -12.32 19.39 6.96
N GLU A 112 -12.61 19.48 5.65
CA GLU A 112 -13.46 18.52 4.92
C GLU A 112 -12.90 17.09 5.01
N GLY A 113 -11.59 16.91 4.91
CA GLY A 113 -10.92 15.62 5.06
C GLY A 113 -11.09 15.01 6.44
N LEU A 114 -11.01 15.81 7.50
CA LEU A 114 -11.30 15.36 8.86
C LEU A 114 -12.76 14.91 9.02
N LEU A 115 -13.69 15.64 8.40
CA LEU A 115 -15.12 15.31 8.39
C LEU A 115 -15.38 14.00 7.63
N LEU A 116 -14.76 13.84 6.47
CA LEU A 116 -14.82 12.65 5.63
C LEU A 116 -14.27 11.42 6.36
N TRP A 117 -13.11 11.56 7.04
CA TRP A 117 -12.54 10.48 7.84
C TRP A 117 -13.50 9.94 8.88
N GLY A 118 -14.21 10.84 9.61
CA GLY A 118 -15.21 10.46 10.60
C GLY A 118 -16.35 9.62 10.00
N ALA A 119 -16.85 10.03 8.84
CA ALA A 119 -17.91 9.34 8.12
C ALA A 119 -17.45 7.95 7.61
N VAL A 120 -16.33 7.90 6.90
CA VAL A 120 -15.76 6.65 6.35
C VAL A 120 -15.39 5.67 7.47
N SER A 121 -14.88 6.16 8.59
CA SER A 121 -14.56 5.34 9.77
C SER A 121 -15.78 4.62 10.34
N LEU A 122 -16.96 5.23 10.28
CA LEU A 122 -18.24 4.62 10.70
C LEU A 122 -18.75 3.62 9.65
N ILE A 123 -18.64 3.94 8.37
CA ILE A 123 -19.05 3.08 7.26
C ILE A 123 -18.30 1.75 7.30
N VAL A 124 -16.97 1.80 7.45
CA VAL A 124 -16.09 0.62 7.48
C VAL A 124 -16.37 -0.29 8.69
N ARG A 125 -16.87 0.27 9.80
CA ARG A 125 -17.23 -0.48 11.01
C ARG A 125 -18.68 -0.93 11.04
N GLY A 126 -19.47 -0.56 10.02
CA GLY A 126 -20.88 -0.93 9.89
C GLY A 126 -21.06 -2.38 9.42
N PRO A 127 -22.32 -2.89 9.50
CA PRO A 127 -22.68 -4.16 8.88
C PRO A 127 -22.66 -4.01 7.36
N ALA A 128 -21.95 -4.88 6.65
CA ALA A 128 -21.80 -4.85 5.18
C ALA A 128 -21.12 -3.57 4.63
N PRO A 129 -19.87 -3.27 5.00
CA PRO A 129 -19.17 -2.03 4.64
C PRO A 129 -19.08 -1.83 3.12
N ASP A 130 -18.92 -2.89 2.32
CA ASP A 130 -18.84 -2.81 0.85
C ASP A 130 -20.13 -2.25 0.23
N ARG A 131 -21.29 -2.75 0.70
CA ARG A 131 -22.60 -2.28 0.22
C ARG A 131 -22.86 -0.83 0.62
N VAL A 132 -22.48 -0.47 1.85
CA VAL A 132 -22.68 0.89 2.36
C VAL A 132 -21.76 1.88 1.67
N SER A 133 -20.54 1.50 1.38
CA SER A 133 -19.61 2.34 0.58
C SER A 133 -20.16 2.59 -0.83
N GLY A 134 -20.75 1.58 -1.46
CA GLY A 134 -21.42 1.76 -2.76
C GLY A 134 -22.59 2.74 -2.68
N VAL A 135 -23.43 2.62 -1.66
CA VAL A 135 -24.55 3.56 -1.41
C VAL A 135 -24.01 4.97 -1.13
N PHE A 136 -22.92 5.09 -0.36
CA PHE A 136 -22.29 6.37 -0.09
C PHE A 136 -21.85 7.10 -1.37
N MET A 137 -21.20 6.41 -2.30
CA MET A 137 -20.79 6.99 -3.59
C MET A 137 -21.97 7.53 -4.40
N VAL A 138 -23.08 6.80 -4.43
CA VAL A 138 -24.29 7.24 -5.12
C VAL A 138 -24.92 8.45 -4.43
N VAL A 139 -25.08 8.39 -3.10
CA VAL A 139 -25.73 9.46 -2.31
C VAL A 139 -24.93 10.76 -2.40
N GLN A 140 -23.61 10.71 -2.24
CA GLN A 140 -22.78 11.91 -2.32
C GLN A 140 -22.83 12.56 -3.73
N THR A 141 -22.78 11.75 -4.80
CA THR A 141 -22.80 12.29 -6.17
C THR A 141 -24.18 12.86 -6.51
N LEU A 142 -25.27 12.24 -6.06
CA LEU A 142 -26.64 12.79 -6.17
C LEU A 142 -26.76 14.11 -5.41
N ALA A 143 -26.22 14.19 -4.19
CA ALA A 143 -26.22 15.42 -3.40
C ALA A 143 -25.44 16.54 -4.13
N GLN A 144 -24.25 16.24 -4.67
CA GLN A 144 -23.48 17.18 -5.47
C GLN A 144 -24.26 17.68 -6.68
N GLY A 145 -24.85 16.76 -7.47
CA GLY A 145 -25.65 17.12 -8.67
C GLY A 145 -26.88 17.96 -8.31
N PHE A 146 -27.56 17.62 -7.23
CA PHE A 146 -28.71 18.38 -6.76
C PHE A 146 -28.32 19.80 -6.30
N ILE A 147 -27.27 19.92 -5.49
CA ILE A 147 -26.77 21.22 -5.01
C ILE A 147 -26.25 22.04 -6.19
N ALA A 148 -25.52 21.44 -7.13
CA ALA A 148 -25.09 22.12 -8.35
C ALA A 148 -26.29 22.69 -9.15
N ALA A 149 -27.36 21.92 -9.28
CA ALA A 149 -28.57 22.38 -9.94
C ALA A 149 -29.24 23.54 -9.17
N VAL A 150 -29.34 23.46 -7.85
CA VAL A 150 -29.89 24.55 -7.01
C VAL A 150 -29.07 25.82 -7.18
N LEU A 151 -27.75 25.73 -7.14
CA LEU A 151 -26.85 26.88 -7.34
C LEU A 151 -27.03 27.47 -8.74
N ALA A 152 -27.00 26.64 -9.79
CA ALA A 152 -27.09 27.11 -11.18
C ALA A 152 -28.46 27.71 -11.56
N PHE A 153 -29.57 27.19 -10.97
CA PHE A 153 -30.92 27.69 -11.32
C PHE A 153 -31.39 28.86 -10.46
N TRP A 154 -31.03 28.88 -9.18
CA TRP A 154 -31.69 29.84 -8.25
C TRP A 154 -30.73 30.78 -7.54
N VAL A 155 -29.49 30.36 -7.27
CA VAL A 155 -28.57 31.18 -6.46
C VAL A 155 -27.71 32.06 -7.35
N LEU A 156 -26.90 31.47 -8.22
CA LEU A 156 -25.91 32.22 -9.04
C LEU A 156 -26.52 33.17 -10.06
N PRO A 157 -27.68 32.88 -10.72
CA PRO A 157 -28.27 33.86 -11.67
C PRO A 157 -28.77 35.13 -11.04
N GLN A 158 -29.04 35.14 -9.73
CA GLN A 158 -29.61 36.28 -9.02
C GLN A 158 -28.62 36.99 -8.10
N GLN A 159 -27.50 36.32 -7.77
CA GLN A 159 -26.52 36.79 -6.80
C GLN A 159 -25.09 36.46 -7.26
N SER A 160 -24.09 37.01 -6.56
CA SER A 160 -22.67 36.71 -6.83
C SER A 160 -22.27 35.31 -6.40
N VAL A 161 -21.06 34.88 -6.79
CA VAL A 161 -20.46 33.61 -6.33
C VAL A 161 -20.40 33.48 -4.80
N ASP A 162 -20.35 34.60 -4.09
CA ASP A 162 -20.34 34.65 -2.63
C ASP A 162 -21.58 33.97 -2.02
N ALA A 163 -22.76 34.13 -2.63
CA ALA A 163 -23.96 33.46 -2.20
C ALA A 163 -23.84 31.93 -2.30
N GLY A 164 -23.11 31.41 -3.29
CA GLY A 164 -22.78 29.99 -3.41
C GLY A 164 -21.95 29.51 -2.24
N PHE A 165 -20.91 30.24 -1.84
CA PHE A 165 -20.09 29.90 -0.68
C PHE A 165 -20.83 30.08 0.65
N PHE A 166 -21.68 31.10 0.81
CA PHE A 166 -22.58 31.21 1.98
C PHE A 166 -23.55 30.04 2.07
N PHE A 167 -24.05 29.53 0.95
CA PHE A 167 -24.91 28.36 0.90
C PHE A 167 -24.16 27.08 1.35
N LEU A 168 -22.92 26.90 0.89
CA LEU A 168 -22.07 25.80 1.35
C LEU A 168 -21.75 25.91 2.85
N ALA A 169 -21.38 27.09 3.32
CA ALA A 169 -21.12 27.37 4.72
C ALA A 169 -22.34 27.01 5.60
N ALA A 170 -23.54 27.36 5.15
CA ALA A 170 -24.78 27.03 5.84
C ALA A 170 -25.02 25.52 5.92
N ILE A 171 -24.73 24.76 4.82
CA ILE A 171 -24.85 23.31 4.80
C ILE A 171 -23.82 22.67 5.76
N SER A 172 -22.56 23.12 5.69
CA SER A 172 -21.48 22.65 6.56
C SER A 172 -21.80 22.90 8.05
N ALA A 173 -22.28 24.10 8.38
CA ALA A 173 -22.71 24.45 9.74
C ALA A 173 -23.94 23.61 10.18
N ALA A 174 -24.95 23.47 9.33
CA ALA A 174 -26.16 22.68 9.62
C ALA A 174 -25.84 21.20 9.84
N SER A 175 -24.77 20.67 9.25
CA SER A 175 -24.31 19.29 9.42
C SER A 175 -23.99 18.95 10.89
N VAL A 176 -23.64 19.96 11.71
CA VAL A 176 -23.42 19.82 13.17
C VAL A 176 -24.63 19.25 13.89
N LEU A 177 -25.85 19.49 13.40
CA LEU A 177 -27.09 18.94 13.95
C LEU A 177 -27.14 17.41 13.90
N LEU A 178 -26.32 16.77 13.06
CA LEU A 178 -26.24 15.32 12.95
C LEU A 178 -25.23 14.69 13.93
N VAL A 179 -24.39 15.50 14.57
CA VAL A 179 -23.33 15.01 15.49
C VAL A 179 -23.88 14.21 16.68
N PRO A 180 -25.04 14.53 17.30
CA PRO A 180 -25.60 13.70 18.37
C PRO A 180 -25.87 12.24 17.95
N TRP A 181 -26.07 12.00 16.65
CA TRP A 181 -26.27 10.66 16.09
C TRP A 181 -24.96 9.92 15.77
N GLN A 182 -23.81 10.49 16.10
CA GLN A 182 -22.53 9.80 16.03
C GLN A 182 -22.15 9.19 17.39
N PRO A 183 -21.37 8.08 17.43
CA PRO A 183 -20.77 7.61 18.68
C PRO A 183 -19.70 8.58 19.15
N ALA A 184 -19.52 8.72 20.45
CA ALA A 184 -18.47 9.60 21.01
C ALA A 184 -17.07 9.05 20.74
N ARG A 185 -16.90 7.72 20.72
CA ARG A 185 -15.64 7.02 20.45
C ARG A 185 -15.83 5.91 19.44
N LEU A 186 -14.84 5.72 18.58
CA LEU A 186 -14.79 4.60 17.66
C LEU A 186 -14.27 3.35 18.40
N GLY A 187 -15.01 2.24 18.33
CA GLY A 187 -14.55 0.95 18.83
C GLY A 187 -13.32 0.43 18.07
N ALA A 188 -12.63 -0.58 18.61
CA ALA A 188 -11.55 -1.26 17.93
C ALA A 188 -12.03 -1.82 16.58
N SER A 189 -11.21 -1.71 15.54
CA SER A 189 -11.52 -2.28 14.23
C SER A 189 -11.24 -3.79 14.25
N ALA A 190 -12.19 -4.60 13.77
CA ALA A 190 -12.03 -6.05 13.68
C ALA A 190 -10.91 -6.50 12.70
N ASN A 191 -10.41 -5.58 11.87
CA ASN A 191 -9.43 -5.90 10.82
C ASN A 191 -7.96 -5.79 11.25
N THR A 192 -7.66 -5.59 12.54
CA THR A 192 -6.27 -5.40 12.99
C THR A 192 -5.47 -6.72 13.05
N GLU A 193 -6.11 -7.88 13.01
CA GLU A 193 -5.44 -9.19 13.13
C GLU A 193 -5.08 -9.88 11.79
N GLN A 194 -5.55 -9.40 10.64
CA GLN A 194 -5.25 -10.02 9.33
C GLN A 194 -4.00 -9.48 8.64
N GLY A 195 -3.06 -8.93 9.38
CA GLY A 195 -1.88 -8.23 8.86
C GLY A 195 -0.69 -9.08 8.43
N ALA A 196 -0.73 -10.39 8.57
CA ALA A 196 0.40 -11.25 8.26
C ALA A 196 0.50 -11.54 6.75
N GLY A 197 1.54 -11.03 6.09
CA GLY A 197 2.01 -11.58 4.82
C GLY A 197 1.83 -10.77 3.55
N PHE A 198 1.43 -9.50 3.62
CA PHE A 198 1.36 -8.68 2.42
C PHE A 198 2.76 -8.22 1.95
N THR A 199 3.06 -8.45 0.69
CA THR A 199 4.29 -7.95 0.04
C THR A 199 3.93 -7.15 -1.21
N TRP A 200 4.54 -5.96 -1.35
CA TRP A 200 4.36 -5.14 -2.53
C TRP A 200 5.00 -5.78 -3.76
N GLU A 201 4.20 -5.97 -4.80
CA GLU A 201 4.64 -6.40 -6.13
C GLU A 201 4.60 -5.23 -7.12
N VAL A 202 5.35 -5.36 -8.23
CA VAL A 202 5.33 -4.37 -9.32
C VAL A 202 3.92 -4.20 -9.88
N ARG A 203 3.13 -5.28 -9.95
CA ARG A 203 1.74 -5.25 -10.42
C ARG A 203 0.83 -4.36 -9.57
N HIS A 204 1.04 -4.32 -8.26
CA HIS A 204 0.30 -3.42 -7.36
C HIS A 204 0.64 -1.96 -7.68
N GLY A 205 1.93 -1.64 -7.87
CA GLY A 205 2.37 -0.32 -8.28
C GLY A 205 1.85 0.10 -9.65
N LEU A 206 1.87 -0.81 -10.62
CA LEU A 206 1.32 -0.56 -11.96
C LEU A 206 -0.19 -0.30 -11.93
N LEU A 207 -0.96 -1.05 -11.13
CA LEU A 207 -2.38 -0.78 -10.96
C LEU A 207 -2.62 0.61 -10.34
N MET A 208 -1.88 0.96 -9.29
CA MET A 208 -2.00 2.28 -8.66
C MET A 208 -1.67 3.39 -9.66
N ALA A 209 -0.65 3.21 -10.50
CA ALA A 209 -0.30 4.15 -11.57
C ALA A 209 -1.41 4.24 -12.65
N VAL A 210 -2.04 3.13 -13.02
CA VAL A 210 -3.22 3.12 -13.93
C VAL A 210 -4.36 3.93 -13.34
N VAL A 211 -4.72 3.70 -12.07
CA VAL A 211 -5.77 4.45 -11.37
C VAL A 211 -5.42 5.93 -11.33
N PHE A 212 -4.21 6.28 -10.93
CA PHE A 212 -3.72 7.65 -10.85
C PHE A 212 -3.81 8.37 -12.20
N MET A 213 -3.25 7.80 -13.27
CA MET A 213 -3.27 8.40 -14.62
C MET A 213 -4.69 8.57 -15.15
N GLN A 214 -5.56 7.57 -14.93
CA GLN A 214 -6.94 7.62 -15.39
C GLN A 214 -7.73 8.74 -14.71
N LEU A 215 -7.54 8.89 -13.40
CA LEU A 215 -8.18 9.96 -12.64
C LEU A 215 -7.51 11.32 -12.88
N SER A 216 -6.25 11.38 -13.26
CA SER A 216 -5.61 12.63 -13.71
C SER A 216 -6.20 13.12 -15.04
N ALA A 217 -6.49 12.21 -15.97
CA ALA A 217 -7.19 12.57 -17.21
C ALA A 217 -8.58 13.14 -16.93
N ILE A 218 -9.31 12.52 -16.02
CA ILE A 218 -10.66 12.93 -15.61
C ILE A 218 -10.59 14.25 -14.84
N GLY A 219 -9.72 14.39 -13.85
CA GLY A 219 -9.59 15.59 -13.03
C GLY A 219 -9.24 16.84 -13.84
N ALA A 220 -8.35 16.69 -14.83
CA ALA A 220 -8.00 17.78 -15.72
C ALA A 220 -9.24 18.35 -16.44
N LEU A 221 -10.07 17.51 -17.06
CA LEU A 221 -11.30 17.95 -17.71
C LEU A 221 -12.35 18.44 -16.72
N TRP A 222 -12.46 17.78 -15.55
CA TRP A 222 -13.45 18.12 -14.56
C TRP A 222 -13.31 19.53 -14.02
N ALA A 223 -12.12 19.91 -13.56
CA ALA A 223 -11.88 21.22 -12.97
C ALA A 223 -12.14 22.39 -13.94
N TYR A 224 -11.95 22.16 -15.23
CA TYR A 224 -12.12 23.18 -16.28
C TYR A 224 -13.41 22.99 -17.10
N LEU A 225 -14.38 22.19 -16.62
CA LEU A 225 -15.58 21.86 -17.39
C LEU A 225 -16.43 23.08 -17.75
N GLU A 226 -16.60 24.00 -16.82
CA GLU A 226 -17.33 25.25 -17.05
C GLU A 226 -16.57 26.21 -17.98
N PRO A 227 -15.28 26.53 -17.75
CA PRO A 227 -14.47 27.30 -18.71
C PRO A 227 -14.48 26.71 -20.12
N LEU A 228 -14.40 25.39 -20.28
CA LEU A 228 -14.51 24.70 -21.54
C LEU A 228 -15.89 24.91 -22.21
N GLY A 229 -16.95 24.90 -21.41
CA GLY A 229 -18.30 25.17 -21.87
C GLY A 229 -18.46 26.58 -22.41
N LYS A 230 -17.97 27.59 -21.69
CA LYS A 230 -17.94 28.99 -22.12
C LYS A 230 -17.11 29.18 -23.40
N TYR A 231 -15.96 28.51 -23.50
CA TYR A 231 -15.11 28.52 -24.69
C TYR A 231 -15.82 28.00 -25.95
N VAL A 232 -16.68 26.97 -25.82
CA VAL A 232 -17.47 26.42 -26.93
C VAL A 232 -18.69 27.29 -27.27
N GLY A 233 -18.97 28.32 -26.50
CA GLY A 233 -20.05 29.28 -26.73
C GLY A 233 -21.33 29.05 -25.95
N LEU A 234 -21.26 28.27 -24.86
CA LEU A 234 -22.37 28.20 -23.90
C LEU A 234 -22.48 29.52 -23.12
N ASP A 235 -23.70 29.97 -22.91
CA ASP A 235 -23.97 31.01 -21.92
C ASP A 235 -23.64 30.55 -20.52
N THR A 236 -23.45 31.48 -19.59
CA THR A 236 -23.01 31.18 -18.22
C THR A 236 -23.94 30.16 -17.52
N GLN A 237 -25.26 30.34 -17.63
CA GLN A 237 -26.21 29.45 -17.01
C GLN A 237 -26.17 28.02 -17.60
N SER A 238 -26.08 27.89 -18.93
CA SER A 238 -25.95 26.60 -19.59
C SER A 238 -24.63 25.91 -19.25
N ALA A 239 -23.52 26.64 -19.09
CA ALA A 239 -22.23 26.09 -18.67
C ALA A 239 -22.27 25.59 -17.21
N GLN A 240 -22.98 26.29 -16.32
CA GLN A 240 -23.20 25.85 -14.94
C GLN A 240 -24.09 24.60 -14.86
N LEU A 241 -25.18 24.55 -15.66
CA LEU A 241 -26.07 23.39 -15.73
C LEU A 241 -25.38 22.15 -16.30
N LEU A 242 -24.40 22.34 -17.16
CA LEU A 242 -23.55 21.26 -17.68
C LEU A 242 -22.88 20.48 -16.56
N VAL A 243 -22.37 21.15 -15.52
CA VAL A 243 -21.74 20.50 -14.35
C VAL A 243 -22.75 19.58 -13.65
N SER A 244 -23.95 20.11 -13.37
CA SER A 244 -25.04 19.33 -12.75
C SER A 244 -25.42 18.13 -13.61
N GLY A 245 -25.63 18.32 -14.93
CA GLY A 245 -25.95 17.25 -15.86
C GLY A 245 -24.88 16.16 -15.91
N THR A 246 -23.60 16.57 -15.89
CA THR A 246 -22.47 15.62 -15.86
C THR A 246 -22.44 14.81 -14.58
N LEU A 247 -22.74 15.40 -13.42
CA LEU A 247 -22.85 14.69 -12.14
C LEU A 247 -24.00 13.65 -12.15
N PHE A 248 -25.15 13.96 -12.73
CA PHE A 248 -26.21 12.98 -12.90
C PHE A 248 -25.81 11.83 -13.83
N MET A 249 -25.06 12.12 -14.90
CA MET A 249 -24.53 11.07 -15.78
C MET A 249 -23.47 10.20 -15.06
N GLN A 250 -22.72 10.74 -14.10
CA GLN A 250 -21.83 9.94 -13.25
C GLN A 250 -22.59 8.92 -12.42
N VAL A 251 -23.74 9.29 -11.84
CA VAL A 251 -24.59 8.34 -11.10
C VAL A 251 -25.05 7.20 -12.01
N LEU A 252 -25.52 7.52 -13.22
CA LEU A 252 -25.90 6.49 -14.20
C LEU A 252 -24.71 5.60 -14.57
N GLY A 253 -23.53 6.18 -14.75
CA GLY A 253 -22.28 5.46 -15.00
C GLY A 253 -21.92 4.52 -13.86
N GLY A 254 -22.02 4.97 -12.61
CA GLY A 254 -21.79 4.13 -11.42
C GLY A 254 -22.75 2.93 -11.35
N CYS A 255 -24.03 3.15 -11.58
CA CYS A 255 -25.04 2.07 -11.66
C CYS A 255 -24.68 1.08 -12.79
N LEU A 256 -24.35 1.58 -13.96
CA LEU A 256 -23.94 0.77 -15.10
C LEU A 256 -22.66 -0.02 -14.79
N GLY A 257 -21.69 0.58 -14.11
CA GLY A 257 -20.45 -0.07 -13.66
C GLY A 257 -20.73 -1.29 -12.79
N ILE A 258 -21.63 -1.15 -11.81
CA ILE A 258 -22.05 -2.25 -10.92
C ILE A 258 -22.70 -3.40 -11.72
N LEU A 259 -23.51 -3.07 -12.71
CA LEU A 259 -24.17 -4.08 -13.57
C LEU A 259 -23.20 -4.80 -14.47
N LEU A 260 -22.21 -4.08 -15.02
CA LEU A 260 -21.26 -4.59 -16.00
C LEU A 260 -20.07 -5.32 -15.36
N VAL A 261 -19.70 -5.01 -14.11
CA VAL A 261 -18.47 -5.53 -13.47
C VAL A 261 -18.41 -7.06 -13.44
N ARG A 262 -19.54 -7.76 -13.43
CA ARG A 262 -19.59 -9.23 -13.46
C ARG A 262 -19.69 -9.82 -14.87
N ARG A 263 -19.94 -9.00 -15.90
CA ARG A 263 -20.21 -9.45 -17.28
C ARG A 263 -19.10 -9.12 -18.26
N VAL A 264 -18.27 -8.11 -17.94
CA VAL A 264 -17.24 -7.60 -18.83
C VAL A 264 -15.85 -7.81 -18.19
N SER A 265 -14.84 -8.03 -19.03
CA SER A 265 -13.45 -8.13 -18.61
C SER A 265 -12.93 -6.79 -18.11
N ASP A 266 -12.36 -6.77 -16.90
CA ASP A 266 -11.89 -5.57 -16.22
C ASP A 266 -10.86 -4.80 -17.05
N TYR A 267 -9.85 -5.48 -17.57
CA TYR A 267 -8.79 -4.86 -18.38
C TYR A 267 -9.31 -4.28 -19.70
N LYS A 268 -10.29 -4.97 -20.34
CA LYS A 268 -10.89 -4.48 -21.59
C LYS A 268 -11.69 -3.21 -21.33
N LEU A 269 -12.50 -3.19 -20.26
CA LEU A 269 -13.32 -2.03 -19.94
C LEU A 269 -12.45 -0.82 -19.59
N LEU A 270 -11.45 -0.97 -18.73
CA LEU A 270 -10.54 0.14 -18.39
C LEU A 270 -9.79 0.67 -19.62
N GLY A 271 -9.38 -0.22 -20.53
CA GLY A 271 -8.75 0.18 -21.79
C GLY A 271 -9.70 0.92 -22.72
N VAL A 272 -10.91 0.39 -22.93
CA VAL A 272 -11.95 1.07 -23.74
C VAL A 272 -12.30 2.42 -23.11
N ALA A 273 -12.48 2.48 -21.81
CA ALA A 273 -12.74 3.74 -21.11
C ALA A 273 -11.62 4.78 -21.28
N ALA A 274 -10.35 4.37 -21.23
CA ALA A 274 -9.22 5.27 -21.47
C ALA A 274 -9.20 5.77 -22.93
N ILE A 275 -9.50 4.91 -23.92
CA ILE A 275 -9.64 5.32 -25.31
C ILE A 275 -10.78 6.33 -25.45
N LEU A 276 -11.92 6.03 -24.86
CA LEU A 276 -13.11 6.88 -24.94
C LEU A 276 -12.85 8.25 -24.27
N LEU A 277 -12.19 8.28 -23.11
CA LEU A 277 -11.82 9.53 -22.44
C LEU A 277 -10.87 10.38 -23.30
N GLY A 278 -9.81 9.78 -23.83
CA GLY A 278 -8.88 10.48 -24.73
C GLY A 278 -9.55 10.95 -26.01
N SER A 279 -10.41 10.11 -26.62
CA SER A 279 -11.18 10.49 -27.80
C SER A 279 -12.18 11.61 -27.50
N THR A 280 -12.89 11.56 -26.37
CA THR A 280 -13.80 12.62 -25.92
C THR A 280 -13.06 13.94 -25.76
N ALA A 281 -11.89 13.92 -25.14
CA ALA A 281 -11.06 15.10 -25.01
C ALA A 281 -10.69 15.69 -26.40
N ILE A 282 -10.19 14.86 -27.30
CA ILE A 282 -9.85 15.30 -28.68
C ILE A 282 -11.08 15.84 -29.43
N LEU A 283 -12.22 15.16 -29.33
CA LEU A 283 -13.46 15.58 -29.95
C LEU A 283 -14.00 16.90 -29.39
N ILE A 284 -13.82 17.16 -28.09
CA ILE A 284 -14.12 18.47 -27.49
C ILE A 284 -13.28 19.58 -28.17
N HIS A 285 -12.00 19.31 -28.40
CA HIS A 285 -11.14 20.27 -29.11
C HIS A 285 -11.60 20.51 -30.56
N LEU A 286 -11.95 19.47 -31.28
CA LEU A 286 -12.39 19.54 -32.67
C LEU A 286 -13.82 20.09 -32.82
N SER A 287 -14.65 20.02 -31.80
CA SER A 287 -16.04 20.48 -31.81
C SER A 287 -16.17 21.99 -31.61
N ALA A 288 -15.10 22.68 -31.33
CA ALA A 288 -15.08 24.16 -31.33
C ALA A 288 -15.53 24.68 -32.70
N GLY A 289 -16.78 25.15 -32.80
CA GLY A 289 -17.43 25.59 -34.03
C GLY A 289 -18.40 24.60 -34.70
N GLN A 290 -18.53 23.33 -34.22
CA GLN A 290 -19.44 22.35 -34.81
C GLN A 290 -20.80 22.21 -34.10
N GLY A 291 -21.04 22.97 -33.05
CA GLY A 291 -22.33 23.06 -32.38
C GLY A 291 -22.36 22.50 -30.95
N ILE A 292 -23.04 23.25 -30.10
CA ILE A 292 -23.21 23.05 -28.66
C ILE A 292 -23.75 21.63 -28.32
N LYS A 293 -24.60 21.05 -29.17
CA LYS A 293 -25.20 19.73 -28.91
C LYS A 293 -24.16 18.59 -28.85
N VAL A 294 -23.15 18.62 -29.72
CA VAL A 294 -22.07 17.62 -29.74
C VAL A 294 -21.24 17.72 -28.47
N PHE A 295 -20.89 18.93 -28.05
CA PHE A 295 -20.16 19.18 -26.82
C PHE A 295 -20.91 18.66 -25.57
N LEU A 296 -22.22 18.96 -25.46
CA LEU A 296 -23.05 18.49 -24.34
C LEU A 296 -23.13 16.95 -24.30
N MET A 297 -23.25 16.29 -25.45
CA MET A 297 -23.26 14.84 -25.54
C MET A 297 -21.90 14.24 -25.09
N LEU A 298 -20.80 14.85 -25.49
CA LEU A 298 -19.45 14.42 -25.09
C LEU A 298 -19.23 14.58 -23.58
N CYS A 299 -19.68 15.68 -22.97
CA CYS A 299 -19.59 15.90 -21.53
C CYS A 299 -20.48 14.92 -20.75
N GLY A 300 -21.69 14.62 -21.24
CA GLY A 300 -22.54 13.60 -20.64
C GLY A 300 -21.90 12.21 -20.68
N PHE A 301 -21.26 11.88 -21.80
CA PHE A 301 -20.51 10.62 -21.95
C PHE A 301 -19.28 10.56 -21.03
N PHE A 302 -18.54 11.67 -20.92
CA PHE A 302 -17.44 11.81 -19.96
C PHE A 302 -17.91 11.55 -18.52
N GLY A 303 -19.04 12.16 -18.09
CA GLY A 303 -19.64 11.93 -16.80
C GLY A 303 -19.97 10.45 -16.57
N LEU A 304 -20.61 9.79 -17.54
CA LEU A 304 -20.97 8.39 -17.46
C LEU A 304 -19.75 7.49 -17.26
N VAL A 305 -18.66 7.73 -17.96
CA VAL A 305 -17.43 6.93 -17.84
C VAL A 305 -16.76 7.14 -16.48
N TYR A 306 -16.81 8.32 -15.91
CA TYR A 306 -16.08 8.67 -14.68
C TYR A 306 -16.34 7.68 -13.54
N LEU A 307 -17.58 7.56 -13.07
CA LEU A 307 -17.90 6.74 -11.90
C LEU A 307 -18.04 5.23 -12.25
N MET A 308 -18.22 4.92 -13.52
CA MET A 308 -18.26 3.53 -14.02
C MET A 308 -16.94 2.77 -13.77
N LEU A 309 -15.80 3.46 -13.67
CA LEU A 309 -14.48 2.85 -13.57
C LEU A 309 -14.19 2.21 -12.21
N THR A 310 -14.69 2.81 -11.14
CA THR A 310 -14.35 2.44 -9.76
C THR A 310 -14.55 0.95 -9.43
N PRO A 311 -15.68 0.30 -9.77
CA PRO A 311 -15.87 -1.12 -9.47
C PRO A 311 -14.84 -2.03 -10.15
N PHE A 312 -14.37 -1.68 -11.34
CA PHE A 312 -13.39 -2.46 -12.09
C PHE A 312 -11.98 -2.28 -11.53
N GLN A 313 -11.62 -1.07 -11.14
CA GLN A 313 -10.34 -0.79 -10.48
C GLN A 313 -10.21 -1.56 -9.17
N VAL A 314 -11.25 -1.52 -8.34
CA VAL A 314 -11.32 -2.27 -7.07
C VAL A 314 -11.27 -3.78 -7.30
N ARG A 315 -11.97 -4.29 -8.32
CA ARG A 315 -11.97 -5.72 -8.64
C ARG A 315 -10.59 -6.22 -9.08
N ILE A 316 -9.87 -5.47 -9.93
CA ILE A 316 -8.48 -5.82 -10.29
C ILE A 316 -7.60 -5.79 -9.03
N ALA A 317 -7.76 -4.80 -8.16
CA ALA A 317 -7.01 -4.73 -6.92
C ALA A 317 -7.22 -5.96 -6.03
N LEU A 318 -8.48 -6.43 -5.88
CA LEU A 318 -8.82 -7.65 -5.13
C LEU A 318 -8.32 -8.94 -5.83
N GLN A 319 -8.27 -8.97 -7.17
CA GLN A 319 -7.66 -10.09 -7.90
C GLN A 319 -6.15 -10.17 -7.72
N LEU A 320 -5.47 -9.02 -7.61
CA LEU A 320 -4.03 -8.95 -7.37
C LEU A 320 -3.68 -9.21 -5.90
N ASP A 321 -4.51 -8.72 -4.99
CA ASP A 321 -4.35 -8.86 -3.54
C ASP A 321 -5.68 -9.23 -2.88
N PRO A 322 -5.95 -10.52 -2.66
CA PRO A 322 -7.17 -10.97 -1.97
C PRO A 322 -7.29 -10.49 -0.51
N SER A 323 -6.19 -10.02 0.12
CA SER A 323 -6.25 -9.43 1.47
C SER A 323 -6.96 -8.08 1.50
N GLY A 324 -7.20 -7.46 0.33
CA GLY A 324 -7.91 -6.20 0.18
C GLY A 324 -7.10 -4.94 0.48
N ARG A 325 -5.81 -5.06 0.82
CA ARG A 325 -4.96 -3.88 1.13
C ARG A 325 -4.75 -2.99 -0.07
N VAL A 326 -4.50 -3.58 -1.25
CA VAL A 326 -4.36 -2.82 -2.50
C VAL A 326 -5.68 -2.15 -2.86
N ALA A 327 -6.81 -2.84 -2.67
CA ALA A 327 -8.14 -2.28 -2.92
C ALA A 327 -8.45 -1.09 -2.01
N ALA A 328 -8.01 -1.11 -0.75
CA ALA A 328 -8.16 0.00 0.18
C ALA A 328 -7.39 1.27 -0.23
N LEU A 329 -6.36 1.16 -1.06
CA LEU A 329 -5.58 2.30 -1.56
C LEU A 329 -6.16 2.94 -2.83
N VAL A 330 -7.06 2.24 -3.52
CA VAL A 330 -7.67 2.75 -4.78
C VAL A 330 -8.31 4.12 -4.59
N PRO A 331 -9.17 4.39 -3.57
CA PRO A 331 -9.76 5.72 -3.38
C PRO A 331 -8.72 6.82 -3.16
N GLY A 332 -7.66 6.56 -2.41
CA GLY A 332 -6.57 7.51 -2.20
C GLY A 332 -5.85 7.86 -3.51
N MET A 333 -5.59 6.86 -4.36
CA MET A 333 -4.97 7.10 -5.67
C MET A 333 -5.91 7.82 -6.64
N GLN A 334 -7.22 7.59 -6.53
CA GLN A 334 -8.24 8.33 -7.30
C GLN A 334 -8.22 9.81 -6.93
N LEU A 335 -8.22 10.15 -5.64
CA LEU A 335 -8.14 11.53 -5.16
C LEU A 335 -6.84 12.21 -5.61
N LEU A 336 -5.69 11.54 -5.46
CA LEU A 336 -4.41 12.07 -5.91
C LEU A 336 -4.38 12.33 -7.42
N GLY A 337 -4.96 11.42 -8.21
CA GLY A 337 -5.10 11.63 -9.66
C GLY A 337 -5.99 12.82 -9.99
N CYS A 338 -7.17 12.91 -9.36
CA CYS A 338 -8.09 14.05 -9.53
C CYS A 338 -7.44 15.39 -9.18
N ALA A 339 -6.53 15.42 -8.20
CA ALA A 339 -5.77 16.61 -7.84
C ALA A 339 -4.65 16.94 -8.84
N PHE A 340 -3.93 15.90 -9.31
CA PHE A 340 -2.76 16.07 -10.16
C PHE A 340 -3.12 16.49 -11.58
N GLY A 341 -4.25 16.04 -12.11
CA GLY A 341 -4.73 16.44 -13.44
C GLY A 341 -4.85 17.96 -13.62
N PRO A 342 -5.64 18.65 -12.77
CA PRO A 342 -5.76 20.10 -12.80
C PRO A 342 -4.43 20.83 -12.57
N LEU A 343 -3.58 20.33 -11.68
CA LEU A 343 -2.24 20.90 -11.45
C LEU A 343 -1.40 20.91 -12.73
N VAL A 344 -1.37 19.80 -13.47
CA VAL A 344 -0.61 19.75 -14.73
C VAL A 344 -1.27 20.64 -15.78
N ALA A 345 -2.59 20.65 -15.86
CA ALA A 345 -3.31 21.51 -16.78
C ALA A 345 -3.04 23.02 -16.52
N SER A 346 -2.98 23.43 -15.25
CA SER A 346 -2.71 24.82 -14.85
C SER A 346 -1.38 25.36 -15.35
N GLN A 347 -0.40 24.50 -15.65
CA GLN A 347 0.91 24.94 -16.16
C GLN A 347 0.89 25.31 -17.66
N TRP A 348 -0.17 24.93 -18.37
CA TRP A 348 -0.26 25.09 -19.83
C TRP A 348 -1.42 26.00 -20.28
N VAL A 349 -2.38 26.29 -19.39
CA VAL A 349 -3.44 27.27 -19.64
C VAL A 349 -2.92 28.69 -19.36
N ALA A 350 -3.39 29.67 -20.10
CA ALA A 350 -3.03 31.09 -19.90
C ALA A 350 -4.10 32.00 -20.48
N GLY A 351 -4.46 33.05 -19.74
CA GLY A 351 -5.51 33.99 -20.15
C GLY A 351 -6.83 33.27 -20.43
N ASP A 352 -7.35 33.37 -21.66
CA ASP A 352 -8.58 32.68 -22.10
C ASP A 352 -8.30 31.32 -22.81
N TYR A 353 -7.03 30.92 -22.87
CA TYR A 353 -6.60 29.72 -23.62
C TYR A 353 -6.75 28.45 -22.80
N VAL A 354 -7.95 27.86 -22.77
CA VAL A 354 -8.29 26.63 -22.01
C VAL A 354 -8.01 25.33 -22.77
N GLN A 355 -7.70 25.39 -24.07
CA GLN A 355 -7.51 24.20 -24.94
C GLN A 355 -6.44 23.22 -24.46
N PRO A 356 -5.31 23.60 -23.81
CA PRO A 356 -4.31 22.67 -23.34
C PRO A 356 -4.83 21.62 -22.37
N VAL A 357 -5.91 21.89 -21.65
CA VAL A 357 -6.58 20.92 -20.75
C VAL A 357 -6.95 19.63 -21.47
N VAL A 358 -7.42 19.74 -22.71
CA VAL A 358 -7.78 18.61 -23.56
C VAL A 358 -6.56 17.76 -23.93
N VAL A 359 -5.44 18.42 -24.24
CA VAL A 359 -4.17 17.74 -24.56
C VAL A 359 -3.66 16.99 -23.32
N VAL A 360 -3.66 17.64 -22.17
CA VAL A 360 -3.24 17.05 -20.88
C VAL A 360 -4.07 15.81 -20.56
N SER A 361 -5.40 15.89 -20.67
CA SER A 361 -6.29 14.74 -20.46
C SER A 361 -6.01 13.59 -21.44
N SER A 362 -5.76 13.90 -22.72
CA SER A 362 -5.43 12.90 -23.74
C SER A 362 -4.10 12.21 -23.46
N VAL A 363 -3.07 12.95 -23.01
CA VAL A 363 -1.77 12.40 -22.63
C VAL A 363 -1.90 11.46 -21.44
N PHE A 364 -2.64 11.82 -20.42
CA PHE A 364 -2.92 10.93 -19.28
C PHE A 364 -3.71 9.69 -19.69
N SER A 365 -4.67 9.83 -20.60
CA SER A 365 -5.44 8.68 -21.14
C SER A 365 -4.53 7.72 -21.91
N LEU A 366 -3.60 8.24 -22.72
CA LEU A 366 -2.59 7.43 -23.41
C LEU A 366 -1.65 6.74 -22.41
N GLY A 367 -1.18 7.46 -21.40
CA GLY A 367 -0.38 6.91 -20.29
C GLY A 367 -1.11 5.76 -19.58
N THR A 368 -2.42 5.90 -19.36
CA THR A 368 -3.27 4.83 -18.81
C THR A 368 -3.24 3.58 -19.69
N LEU A 369 -3.36 3.72 -21.00
CA LEU A 369 -3.32 2.58 -21.94
C LEU A 369 -1.97 1.85 -21.93
N VAL A 370 -0.87 2.61 -21.92
CA VAL A 370 0.48 2.05 -21.85
C VAL A 370 0.66 1.26 -20.52
N LEU A 371 0.32 1.87 -19.40
CA LEU A 371 0.44 1.22 -18.08
C LEU A 371 -0.47 0.00 -17.94
N LEU A 372 -1.68 0.06 -18.50
CA LEU A 372 -2.62 -1.06 -18.50
C LEU A 372 -2.08 -2.23 -19.36
N GLY A 373 -1.47 -1.90 -20.51
CA GLY A 373 -0.76 -2.87 -21.34
C GLY A 373 0.39 -3.54 -20.59
N LEU A 374 1.22 -2.76 -19.91
CA LEU A 374 2.31 -3.27 -19.05
C LEU A 374 1.77 -4.13 -17.91
N LEU A 375 0.71 -3.70 -17.22
CA LEU A 375 0.09 -4.45 -16.13
C LEU A 375 -0.44 -5.82 -16.61
N ARG A 376 -1.05 -5.85 -17.80
CA ARG A 376 -1.58 -7.09 -18.41
C ARG A 376 -0.47 -8.05 -18.83
N GLN A 377 0.62 -7.52 -19.39
CA GLN A 377 1.76 -8.33 -19.87
C GLN A 377 2.72 -8.70 -18.75
N TRP A 378 2.68 -7.99 -17.60
CA TRP A 378 3.58 -8.27 -16.49
C TRP A 378 3.32 -9.68 -15.94
N PRO A 379 4.32 -10.57 -15.96
CA PRO A 379 4.11 -11.93 -15.55
C PRO A 379 3.59 -11.99 -14.11
N ALA A 380 2.51 -12.74 -13.91
CA ALA A 380 2.12 -13.13 -12.57
C ALA A 380 3.30 -13.86 -11.92
N PRO A 381 3.61 -13.64 -10.64
CA PRO A 381 4.58 -14.47 -9.96
C PRO A 381 4.14 -15.93 -10.14
N ARG A 382 5.03 -16.76 -10.69
CA ARG A 382 4.75 -18.19 -10.78
C ARG A 382 4.49 -18.66 -9.34
N ARG A 383 3.27 -19.05 -9.04
CA ARG A 383 2.95 -19.70 -7.77
C ARG A 383 3.60 -21.08 -7.79
N VAL A 384 4.83 -21.16 -7.34
CA VAL A 384 5.47 -22.45 -7.08
C VAL A 384 4.68 -23.11 -5.96
N SER A 385 4.01 -24.21 -6.27
CA SER A 385 3.36 -25.04 -5.25
C SER A 385 4.43 -25.83 -4.51
N PHE A 386 4.29 -25.93 -3.21
CA PHE A 386 5.11 -26.81 -2.36
C PHE A 386 4.38 -28.12 -2.05
N ASP A 387 3.20 -28.33 -2.61
CA ASP A 387 2.46 -29.60 -2.47
C ASP A 387 3.30 -30.78 -2.94
N ALA A 388 3.37 -31.82 -2.12
CA ALA A 388 4.20 -33.02 -2.28
C ALA A 388 5.72 -32.77 -2.47
N LYS A 389 6.23 -31.55 -2.18
CA LYS A 389 7.67 -31.26 -2.21
C LYS A 389 8.36 -31.66 -0.90
N VAL A 390 9.54 -32.27 -1.03
CA VAL A 390 10.39 -32.61 0.12
C VAL A 390 11.22 -31.39 0.50
N VAL A 391 10.99 -30.87 1.70
CA VAL A 391 11.60 -29.64 2.20
C VAL A 391 12.37 -29.91 3.49
N LEU A 392 13.67 -29.82 3.44
CA LEU A 392 14.55 -29.89 4.61
C LEU A 392 14.76 -28.51 5.21
N ILE A 393 14.43 -28.32 6.49
CA ILE A 393 14.60 -27.04 7.19
C ILE A 393 15.61 -27.21 8.32
N VAL A 394 16.76 -26.58 8.18
CA VAL A 394 17.83 -26.56 9.17
C VAL A 394 17.62 -25.40 10.14
N GLY A 395 17.48 -25.70 11.45
CA GLY A 395 17.14 -24.72 12.46
C GLY A 395 15.61 -24.52 12.60
N ALA A 396 14.85 -25.62 12.59
CA ALA A 396 13.39 -25.61 12.62
C ALA A 396 12.76 -25.63 14.04
N SER A 397 13.55 -25.64 15.11
CA SER A 397 13.03 -25.79 16.47
C SER A 397 12.39 -24.51 17.05
N SER A 398 12.62 -23.34 16.47
CA SER A 398 12.07 -22.05 16.93
C SER A 398 12.07 -21.00 15.82
N GLY A 399 11.42 -19.85 16.07
CA GLY A 399 11.46 -18.67 15.24
C GLY A 399 11.08 -18.93 13.78
N MET A 400 11.68 -18.19 12.85
CA MET A 400 11.35 -18.25 11.43
C MET A 400 11.36 -19.67 10.84
N GLY A 401 12.31 -20.53 11.27
CA GLY A 401 12.39 -21.91 10.78
C GLY A 401 11.18 -22.75 11.18
N ARG A 402 10.71 -22.63 12.44
CA ARG A 402 9.52 -23.29 12.94
C ARG A 402 8.25 -22.79 12.24
N GLY A 403 8.10 -21.46 12.17
CA GLY A 403 6.95 -20.86 11.49
C GLY A 403 6.88 -21.23 10.01
N LEU A 404 8.03 -21.32 9.33
CA LEU A 404 8.11 -21.74 7.93
C LEU A 404 7.71 -23.22 7.76
N ALA A 405 8.16 -24.11 8.68
CA ALA A 405 7.80 -25.52 8.67
C ALA A 405 6.29 -25.73 8.77
N LEU A 406 5.63 -25.04 9.70
CA LEU A 406 4.16 -25.07 9.86
C LEU A 406 3.43 -24.64 8.59
N ARG A 407 3.86 -23.54 7.99
CA ARG A 407 3.19 -23.01 6.78
C ARG A 407 3.40 -23.89 5.56
N LEU A 408 4.60 -24.45 5.36
CA LEU A 408 4.87 -25.37 4.25
C LEU A 408 4.11 -26.68 4.40
N ALA A 409 4.01 -27.23 5.62
CA ALA A 409 3.21 -28.42 5.89
C ALA A 409 1.71 -28.18 5.61
N GLN A 410 1.16 -27.02 5.98
CA GLN A 410 -0.22 -26.62 5.62
C GLN A 410 -0.45 -26.55 4.12
N GLU A 411 0.59 -26.34 3.32
CA GLU A 411 0.54 -26.32 1.86
C GLU A 411 0.79 -27.70 1.22
N GLY A 412 0.83 -28.76 2.01
CA GLY A 412 1.02 -30.14 1.52
C GLY A 412 2.49 -30.55 1.32
N ALA A 413 3.47 -29.76 1.79
CA ALA A 413 4.88 -30.14 1.72
C ALA A 413 5.20 -31.29 2.69
N GLN A 414 6.12 -32.16 2.29
CA GLN A 414 6.74 -33.16 3.16
C GLN A 414 7.91 -32.48 3.88
N VAL A 415 7.68 -32.02 5.09
CA VAL A 415 8.65 -31.27 5.86
C VAL A 415 9.58 -32.21 6.62
N VAL A 416 10.90 -31.98 6.49
CA VAL A 416 11.93 -32.58 7.36
C VAL A 416 12.52 -31.45 8.20
N ALA A 417 12.30 -31.51 9.50
CA ALA A 417 12.74 -30.48 10.45
C ALA A 417 13.96 -30.99 11.24
N THR A 418 15.08 -30.25 11.17
CA THR A 418 16.27 -30.58 11.93
C THR A 418 16.75 -29.45 12.82
N ALA A 419 17.17 -29.79 14.04
CA ALA A 419 17.79 -28.90 15.02
C ALA A 419 18.37 -29.71 16.18
N ARG A 420 19.06 -29.07 17.14
CA ARG A 420 19.61 -29.75 18.34
C ARG A 420 18.54 -30.04 19.41
N ARG A 421 17.48 -29.25 19.47
CA ARG A 421 16.47 -29.30 20.55
C ARG A 421 15.35 -30.30 20.21
N GLU A 422 15.49 -31.53 20.67
CA GLU A 422 14.57 -32.60 20.37
C GLU A 422 13.14 -32.33 20.85
N LYS A 423 12.98 -31.81 22.08
CA LYS A 423 11.66 -31.53 22.64
C LYS A 423 10.84 -30.59 21.74
N GLN A 424 11.44 -29.48 21.30
CA GLN A 424 10.80 -28.49 20.43
C GLN A 424 10.50 -29.05 19.03
N LEU A 425 11.36 -29.94 18.51
CA LEU A 425 11.10 -30.63 17.25
C LEU A 425 9.90 -31.57 17.36
N ASN A 426 9.80 -32.35 18.46
CA ASN A 426 8.68 -33.25 18.70
C ASN A 426 7.35 -32.48 18.92
N GLU A 427 7.40 -31.30 19.55
CA GLU A 427 6.26 -30.39 19.65
C GLU A 427 5.82 -29.86 18.28
N LEU A 428 6.77 -29.45 17.43
CA LEU A 428 6.51 -29.02 16.06
C LEU A 428 5.88 -30.15 15.23
N GLN A 429 6.40 -31.38 15.34
CA GLN A 429 5.87 -32.53 14.62
C GLN A 429 4.41 -32.81 15.01
N ARG A 430 4.10 -32.77 16.30
CA ARG A 430 2.72 -32.96 16.79
C ARG A 430 1.79 -31.92 16.22
N GLU A 431 2.18 -30.63 16.31
CA GLU A 431 1.37 -29.54 15.81
C GLU A 431 1.11 -29.65 14.30
N ILE A 432 2.14 -30.02 13.51
CA ILE A 432 1.97 -30.24 12.07
C ILE A 432 1.03 -31.42 11.80
N THR A 433 1.15 -32.51 12.58
CA THR A 433 0.29 -33.69 12.42
C THR A 433 -1.16 -33.38 12.78
N GLU A 434 -1.40 -32.62 13.85
CA GLU A 434 -2.73 -32.14 14.25
C GLU A 434 -3.40 -31.26 13.17
N LEU A 435 -2.60 -30.53 12.40
CA LEU A 435 -3.05 -29.73 11.26
C LEU A 435 -3.21 -30.56 9.97
N GLY A 436 -3.00 -31.89 10.03
CA GLY A 436 -3.12 -32.78 8.88
C GLY A 436 -1.91 -32.78 7.94
N GLY A 437 -0.80 -32.15 8.32
CA GLY A 437 0.45 -32.12 7.56
C GLY A 437 1.39 -33.30 7.87
N MET A 438 2.47 -33.42 7.07
CA MET A 438 3.52 -34.43 7.29
C MET A 438 4.81 -33.75 7.72
N CYS A 439 5.39 -34.25 8.83
CA CYS A 439 6.67 -33.76 9.34
C CYS A 439 7.51 -34.91 9.89
N LEU A 440 8.73 -35.05 9.40
CA LEU A 440 9.78 -35.89 9.94
C LEU A 440 10.73 -35.00 10.74
N VAL A 441 11.09 -35.43 11.95
CA VAL A 441 12.06 -34.67 12.77
C VAL A 441 13.38 -35.44 12.90
N ARG A 442 14.48 -34.72 12.90
CA ARG A 442 15.83 -35.27 13.11
C ARG A 442 16.63 -34.37 14.04
N THR A 443 17.03 -34.91 15.16
CA THR A 443 17.90 -34.20 16.09
C THR A 443 19.35 -34.36 15.64
N ALA A 444 19.96 -33.22 15.24
CA ALA A 444 21.36 -33.18 14.81
C ALA A 444 22.00 -31.83 15.17
N ASP A 445 23.27 -31.86 15.50
CA ASP A 445 24.06 -30.61 15.60
C ASP A 445 24.56 -30.21 14.19
N ALA A 446 24.16 -29.04 13.74
CA ALA A 446 24.55 -28.54 12.43
C ALA A 446 26.05 -28.22 12.32
N LEU A 447 26.78 -28.14 13.43
CA LEU A 447 28.24 -28.03 13.45
C LEU A 447 28.96 -29.36 13.17
N ASP A 448 28.27 -30.50 13.35
CA ASP A 448 28.79 -31.80 12.99
C ASP A 448 28.51 -32.09 11.51
N GLU A 449 29.57 -32.03 10.72
CA GLU A 449 29.53 -32.25 9.27
C GLU A 449 28.97 -33.64 8.91
N LYS A 450 29.34 -34.68 9.68
CA LYS A 450 28.87 -36.05 9.44
C LYS A 450 27.38 -36.17 9.76
N ALA A 451 26.96 -35.65 10.90
CA ALA A 451 25.54 -35.68 11.29
C ALA A 451 24.67 -34.91 10.27
N ALA A 452 25.16 -33.77 9.74
CA ALA A 452 24.46 -33.02 8.70
C ALA A 452 24.34 -33.82 7.39
N ALA A 453 25.41 -34.49 6.95
CA ALA A 453 25.39 -35.34 5.76
C ALA A 453 24.47 -36.55 5.95
N ASP A 454 24.50 -37.21 7.14
CA ASP A 454 23.64 -38.35 7.47
C ASP A 454 22.14 -37.93 7.39
N VAL A 455 21.75 -36.74 7.88
CA VAL A 455 20.38 -36.25 7.75
C VAL A 455 19.97 -36.10 6.30
N VAL A 456 20.81 -35.51 5.44
CA VAL A 456 20.48 -35.34 4.02
C VAL A 456 20.37 -36.68 3.32
N ASN A 457 21.29 -37.60 3.58
CA ASN A 457 21.28 -38.98 3.03
C ASN A 457 20.02 -39.74 3.43
N GLU A 458 19.60 -39.61 4.69
CA GLU A 458 18.37 -40.24 5.18
C GLU A 458 17.12 -39.67 4.49
N VAL A 459 17.04 -38.35 4.31
CA VAL A 459 15.94 -37.70 3.54
C VAL A 459 15.88 -38.29 2.15
N VAL A 460 17.01 -38.41 1.48
CA VAL A 460 17.08 -38.98 0.13
C VAL A 460 16.68 -40.46 0.12
N ALA A 461 17.14 -41.25 1.10
CA ALA A 461 16.78 -42.65 1.21
C ALA A 461 15.27 -42.86 1.43
N LEU A 462 14.62 -42.00 2.21
CA LEU A 462 13.19 -42.10 2.53
C LEU A 462 12.27 -41.59 1.41
N TYR A 463 12.64 -40.48 0.77
CA TYR A 463 11.76 -39.78 -0.17
C TYR A 463 12.23 -39.87 -1.65
N GLY A 464 13.44 -40.38 -1.90
CA GLY A 464 14.01 -40.47 -3.23
C GLY A 464 14.45 -39.13 -3.83
N ARG A 465 14.22 -38.03 -3.11
CA ARG A 465 14.45 -36.66 -3.61
C ARG A 465 14.62 -35.64 -2.48
N LEU A 466 15.24 -34.49 -2.80
CA LEU A 466 15.27 -33.31 -1.98
C LEU A 466 14.95 -32.08 -2.86
N ASP A 467 13.75 -31.51 -2.73
CA ASP A 467 13.33 -30.39 -3.58
C ASP A 467 13.80 -29.03 -3.06
N VAL A 468 13.80 -28.85 -1.74
CA VAL A 468 14.16 -27.60 -1.10
C VAL A 468 15.01 -27.86 0.14
N VAL A 469 16.12 -27.15 0.28
CA VAL A 469 16.86 -27.03 1.53
C VAL A 469 16.81 -25.60 2.03
N VAL A 470 16.43 -25.41 3.31
CA VAL A 470 16.37 -24.10 3.97
C VAL A 470 17.45 -24.04 5.04
N LEU A 471 18.50 -23.31 4.78
CA LEU A 471 19.65 -23.07 5.67
C LEU A 471 19.32 -21.90 6.59
N ASN A 472 18.60 -22.18 7.71
CA ASN A 472 18.10 -21.13 8.59
C ASN A 472 18.78 -21.14 9.98
N ALA A 473 19.59 -22.12 10.31
CA ALA A 473 20.31 -22.19 11.58
C ALA A 473 21.28 -21.00 11.75
N GLY A 474 21.38 -20.48 12.96
CA GLY A 474 22.25 -19.37 13.35
C GLY A 474 21.61 -18.51 14.42
N GLY A 475 22.37 -17.56 14.96
CA GLY A 475 21.90 -16.60 15.97
C GLY A 475 22.73 -15.32 15.96
N ALA A 476 22.18 -14.24 16.48
CA ALA A 476 22.75 -12.90 16.44
C ALA A 476 22.66 -12.18 17.80
N PRO A 477 23.23 -12.73 18.89
CA PRO A 477 23.28 -12.01 20.16
C PRO A 477 24.18 -10.76 20.04
N ALA A 478 23.97 -9.80 20.94
CA ALA A 478 24.84 -8.63 21.03
C ALA A 478 26.23 -9.05 21.53
N LEU A 479 27.28 -8.75 20.76
CA LEU A 479 28.68 -9.09 21.04
C LEU A 479 29.56 -7.85 20.90
N ASP A 480 30.08 -7.33 22.01
CA ASP A 480 30.97 -6.17 21.97
C ASP A 480 32.39 -6.59 21.56
N MET A 481 32.77 -6.25 20.34
CA MET A 481 34.11 -6.53 19.78
C MET A 481 35.26 -6.00 20.63
N ARG A 482 35.02 -4.99 21.47
CA ARG A 482 36.04 -4.41 22.36
C ARG A 482 36.40 -5.33 23.53
N GLN A 483 35.59 -6.38 23.78
CA GLN A 483 35.76 -7.33 24.87
C GLN A 483 35.95 -8.78 24.39
N MET A 484 35.95 -9.04 23.08
CA MET A 484 36.08 -10.38 22.53
C MET A 484 37.53 -10.77 22.25
N SER A 485 37.86 -12.03 22.52
CA SER A 485 39.09 -12.68 22.09
C SER A 485 38.97 -13.18 20.65
N ALA A 486 40.11 -13.44 20.00
CA ALA A 486 40.17 -13.99 18.63
C ALA A 486 39.49 -15.38 18.55
N SER A 487 39.63 -16.21 19.58
CA SER A 487 38.99 -17.54 19.65
C SER A 487 37.47 -17.44 19.72
N GLU A 488 36.90 -16.50 20.50
CA GLU A 488 35.48 -16.27 20.59
C GLU A 488 34.90 -15.77 19.26
N VAL A 489 35.56 -14.81 18.59
CA VAL A 489 35.19 -14.34 17.26
C VAL A 489 35.13 -15.51 16.28
N THR A 490 36.16 -16.35 16.26
CA THR A 490 36.25 -17.50 15.33
C THR A 490 35.16 -18.53 15.64
N ALA A 491 34.97 -18.89 16.90
CA ALA A 491 33.94 -19.84 17.33
C ALA A 491 32.55 -19.35 16.95
N TYR A 492 32.28 -18.06 17.14
CA TYR A 492 31.01 -17.48 16.78
C TYR A 492 30.78 -17.43 15.25
N MET A 493 31.81 -17.11 14.49
CA MET A 493 31.71 -17.20 13.03
C MET A 493 31.36 -18.63 12.57
N ARG A 494 32.01 -19.66 13.12
CA ARG A 494 31.71 -21.06 12.82
C ARG A 494 30.25 -21.42 13.13
N SER A 495 29.68 -20.97 14.24
CA SER A 495 28.29 -21.25 14.62
C SER A 495 27.25 -20.61 13.66
N ASN A 496 27.62 -19.70 12.79
CA ASN A 496 26.78 -19.05 11.79
C ASN A 496 27.16 -19.38 10.34
N TYR A 497 28.37 -19.83 10.09
CA TYR A 497 28.87 -20.18 8.77
C TYR A 497 28.88 -21.69 8.53
N ASP A 498 29.61 -22.48 9.39
CA ASP A 498 29.77 -23.92 9.21
C ASP A 498 28.41 -24.64 9.24
N VAL A 499 27.47 -24.21 10.11
CA VAL A 499 26.11 -24.78 10.20
C VAL A 499 25.32 -24.73 8.89
N ALA A 500 25.60 -23.74 8.03
CA ALA A 500 25.00 -23.66 6.70
C ALA A 500 25.77 -24.49 5.67
N VAL A 501 27.09 -24.43 5.70
CA VAL A 501 27.98 -25.12 4.76
C VAL A 501 27.84 -26.64 4.86
N ASN A 502 27.77 -27.19 6.08
CA ASN A 502 27.65 -28.61 6.35
C ASN A 502 26.38 -29.26 5.73
N TYR A 503 25.29 -28.53 5.63
CA TYR A 503 24.06 -28.98 4.94
C TYR A 503 24.05 -28.62 3.45
N LEU A 504 24.71 -27.50 3.07
CA LEU A 504 24.71 -27.00 1.70
C LEU A 504 25.32 -28.02 0.73
N PHE A 505 26.52 -28.52 1.02
CA PHE A 505 27.23 -29.37 0.08
C PHE A 505 26.60 -30.74 -0.14
N PRO A 506 26.15 -31.50 0.88
CA PRO A 506 25.41 -32.73 0.65
C PRO A 506 24.09 -32.48 -0.11
N ALA A 507 23.40 -31.38 0.17
CA ALA A 507 22.20 -31.02 -0.58
C ALA A 507 22.49 -30.69 -2.05
N LEU A 508 23.60 -29.98 -2.35
CA LEU A 508 24.02 -29.66 -3.71
C LEU A 508 24.42 -30.91 -4.51
N GLU A 509 25.07 -31.88 -3.86
CA GLU A 509 25.37 -33.17 -4.47
C GLU A 509 24.10 -33.87 -4.94
N GLN A 510 23.12 -34.06 -4.06
CA GLN A 510 21.85 -34.66 -4.40
C GLN A 510 21.07 -33.87 -5.46
N MET A 511 20.96 -32.53 -5.30
CA MET A 511 20.26 -31.69 -6.25
C MET A 511 20.93 -31.66 -7.64
N SER A 512 22.24 -31.86 -7.71
CA SER A 512 22.98 -31.97 -8.96
C SER A 512 22.67 -33.26 -9.68
N LEU A 513 22.57 -34.40 -8.96
CA LEU A 513 22.17 -35.68 -9.52
C LEU A 513 20.75 -35.64 -10.09
N GLN A 514 19.80 -35.04 -9.39
CA GLN A 514 18.42 -34.92 -9.83
C GLN A 514 18.14 -33.76 -10.80
N ARG A 515 19.13 -32.89 -11.07
CA ARG A 515 19.08 -31.71 -11.94
C ARG A 515 17.93 -30.74 -11.62
N HIS A 516 17.54 -30.66 -10.37
CA HIS A 516 16.61 -29.65 -9.87
C HIS A 516 16.75 -29.50 -8.37
N GLY A 517 16.43 -28.31 -7.87
CA GLY A 517 16.41 -28.01 -6.44
C GLY A 517 16.29 -26.53 -6.17
N LEU A 518 15.94 -26.20 -4.92
CA LEU A 518 15.94 -24.83 -4.41
C LEU A 518 16.73 -24.77 -3.10
N VAL A 519 17.83 -24.07 -3.12
CA VAL A 519 18.60 -23.73 -1.92
C VAL A 519 18.10 -22.38 -1.42
N VAL A 520 17.59 -22.32 -0.20
CA VAL A 520 17.15 -21.11 0.50
C VAL A 520 18.10 -20.85 1.66
N GLN A 521 18.82 -19.74 1.61
CA GLN A 521 19.74 -19.36 2.66
C GLN A 521 19.19 -18.16 3.43
N THR A 522 18.95 -18.31 4.72
CA THR A 522 18.58 -17.22 5.62
C THR A 522 19.84 -16.46 6.02
N ASN A 523 20.08 -15.36 5.31
CA ASN A 523 21.15 -14.41 5.57
C ASN A 523 20.66 -13.33 6.55
N SER A 524 21.15 -12.11 6.41
CA SER A 524 20.73 -10.91 7.14
C SER A 524 21.11 -9.66 6.36
N LEU A 525 20.43 -8.55 6.60
CA LEU A 525 20.91 -7.24 6.15
C LEU A 525 22.27 -6.89 6.71
N ALA A 526 22.65 -7.43 7.87
CA ALA A 526 23.99 -7.35 8.44
C ALA A 526 25.09 -8.02 7.59
N GLY A 527 24.73 -8.86 6.62
CA GLY A 527 25.68 -9.42 5.64
C GLY A 527 26.14 -8.43 4.55
N PHE A 528 25.61 -7.21 4.51
CA PHE A 528 26.01 -6.14 3.59
C PHE A 528 26.94 -5.09 4.23
N LEU A 529 26.86 -4.94 5.55
CA LEU A 529 27.64 -3.92 6.29
C LEU A 529 27.97 -4.42 7.71
N GLY A 530 29.02 -3.90 8.31
CA GLY A 530 29.33 -4.15 9.71
C GLY A 530 28.33 -3.42 10.62
N VAL A 531 27.58 -4.17 11.42
CA VAL A 531 26.63 -3.63 12.38
C VAL A 531 27.28 -3.61 13.76
N PRO A 532 27.19 -2.53 14.54
CA PRO A 532 27.67 -2.48 15.93
C PRO A 532 27.12 -3.68 16.74
N LEU A 533 27.93 -4.21 17.63
CA LEU A 533 27.66 -5.39 18.45
C LEU A 533 27.39 -6.69 17.68
N GLN A 534 27.57 -6.70 16.36
CA GLN A 534 27.36 -7.88 15.51
C GLN A 534 28.55 -8.16 14.56
N GLY A 535 29.77 -7.81 14.96
CA GLY A 535 30.95 -7.96 14.11
C GLY A 535 31.14 -9.37 13.53
N PRO A 536 31.25 -10.43 14.36
CA PRO A 536 31.40 -11.81 13.89
C PRO A 536 30.21 -12.32 13.10
N TYR A 537 29.00 -11.92 13.48
CA TYR A 537 27.77 -12.26 12.76
C TYR A 537 27.73 -11.63 11.36
N SER A 538 28.02 -10.33 11.27
CA SER A 538 28.09 -9.62 9.99
C SER A 538 29.14 -10.26 9.06
N ALA A 539 30.30 -10.64 9.61
CA ALA A 539 31.36 -11.30 8.85
C ALA A 539 30.92 -12.68 8.35
N ALA A 540 30.30 -13.52 9.19
CA ALA A 540 29.79 -14.84 8.80
C ALA A 540 28.71 -14.74 7.71
N LYS A 541 27.74 -13.82 7.88
CA LYS A 541 26.67 -13.61 6.91
C LYS A 541 27.18 -13.00 5.60
N GLY A 542 28.20 -12.14 5.65
CA GLY A 542 28.91 -11.63 4.47
C GLY A 542 29.64 -12.74 3.70
N ALA A 543 30.34 -13.64 4.42
CA ALA A 543 31.00 -14.80 3.84
C ALA A 543 30.01 -15.75 3.16
N LEU A 544 28.90 -16.10 3.83
CA LEU A 544 27.83 -16.92 3.24
C LEU A 544 27.22 -16.29 1.99
N ARG A 545 27.03 -14.98 1.98
CA ARG A 545 26.52 -14.28 0.80
C ARG A 545 27.41 -14.53 -0.42
N LEU A 546 28.70 -14.34 -0.27
CA LEU A 546 29.67 -14.55 -1.36
C LEU A 546 29.76 -16.02 -1.77
N LEU A 547 29.70 -16.94 -0.81
CA LEU A 547 29.69 -18.39 -1.11
C LEU A 547 28.47 -18.77 -1.96
N ILE A 548 27.27 -18.32 -1.58
CA ILE A 548 26.04 -18.60 -2.34
C ILE A 548 26.10 -17.94 -3.73
N ASP A 549 26.67 -16.74 -3.85
CA ASP A 549 26.87 -16.09 -5.16
C ASP A 549 27.79 -16.93 -6.06
N THR A 550 28.87 -17.50 -5.52
CA THR A 550 29.75 -18.44 -6.25
C THR A 550 28.99 -19.72 -6.64
N CYS A 551 28.23 -20.32 -5.72
CA CYS A 551 27.41 -21.49 -6.03
C CYS A 551 26.39 -21.22 -7.15
N ARG A 552 25.79 -20.03 -7.21
CA ARG A 552 24.89 -19.63 -8.32
C ARG A 552 25.57 -19.69 -9.67
N ILE A 553 26.84 -19.31 -9.74
CA ILE A 553 27.63 -19.31 -10.97
C ILE A 553 28.03 -20.74 -11.35
N GLU A 554 28.56 -21.50 -10.40
CA GLU A 554 29.14 -22.82 -10.65
C GLU A 554 28.09 -23.93 -10.85
N PHE A 555 26.91 -23.80 -10.22
CA PHE A 555 25.81 -24.78 -10.34
C PHE A 555 24.66 -24.29 -11.23
N GLY A 556 24.81 -23.20 -11.96
CA GLY A 556 23.75 -22.61 -12.80
C GLY A 556 23.23 -23.55 -13.90
N ASP A 557 24.07 -24.41 -14.43
CA ASP A 557 23.73 -25.42 -15.45
C ASP A 557 23.10 -26.70 -14.87
N ARG A 558 23.10 -26.87 -13.55
CA ARG A 558 22.55 -28.05 -12.84
C ARG A 558 21.06 -27.97 -12.54
N GLY A 559 20.39 -26.89 -12.94
CA GLY A 559 18.97 -26.67 -12.66
C GLY A 559 18.64 -26.33 -11.21
N ILE A 560 19.66 -25.96 -10.42
CA ILE A 560 19.53 -25.60 -9.01
C ILE A 560 19.31 -24.09 -8.90
N ARG A 561 18.26 -23.71 -8.16
CA ARG A 561 17.97 -22.31 -7.83
C ARG A 561 18.54 -21.97 -6.44
N PHE A 562 19.06 -20.76 -6.33
CA PHE A 562 19.56 -20.23 -5.06
C PHE A 562 18.80 -18.95 -4.69
N LEU A 563 18.25 -18.92 -3.49
CA LEU A 563 17.57 -17.77 -2.93
C LEU A 563 18.25 -17.37 -1.62
N SER A 564 18.77 -16.15 -1.55
CA SER A 564 19.25 -15.56 -0.30
C SER A 564 18.18 -14.61 0.26
N LEU A 565 17.77 -14.88 1.50
CA LEU A 565 16.84 -14.08 2.26
C LEU A 565 17.63 -13.15 3.20
N TYR A 566 17.33 -11.87 3.17
CA TYR A 566 18.01 -10.88 4.01
C TYR A 566 16.98 -10.19 4.93
N PRO A 567 16.56 -10.86 6.02
CA PRO A 567 15.72 -10.22 7.03
C PRO A 567 16.47 -9.08 7.73
N GLY A 568 15.70 -8.06 8.14
CA GLY A 568 16.09 -7.12 9.17
C GLY A 568 15.83 -7.69 10.57
N PHE A 569 15.43 -6.83 11.51
CA PHE A 569 15.08 -7.29 12.85
C PHE A 569 13.74 -8.02 12.85
N VAL A 570 13.73 -9.21 13.43
CA VAL A 570 12.54 -10.09 13.52
C VAL A 570 12.32 -10.46 14.99
N ALA A 571 11.14 -10.15 15.51
CA ALA A 571 10.74 -10.53 16.86
C ALA A 571 10.59 -12.06 16.95
N THR A 572 11.51 -12.69 17.62
CA THR A 572 11.49 -14.15 17.91
C THR A 572 11.78 -14.35 19.40
N ALA A 573 11.47 -15.54 19.90
CA ALA A 573 11.85 -15.88 21.28
C ALA A 573 13.36 -15.76 21.54
N GLN A 574 14.18 -15.83 20.50
CA GLN A 574 15.63 -15.78 20.56
C GLN A 574 16.14 -14.32 20.61
N THR A 575 15.41 -13.36 19.98
CA THR A 575 15.78 -11.94 19.94
C THR A 575 15.14 -11.13 21.07
N ALA A 576 14.15 -11.68 21.79
CA ALA A 576 13.41 -10.96 22.83
C ALA A 576 14.28 -10.41 23.97
N ASN A 577 15.48 -11.00 24.21
CA ASN A 577 16.38 -10.60 25.29
C ASN A 577 17.85 -10.56 24.85
N ASP A 578 18.13 -10.31 23.59
CA ASP A 578 19.51 -10.32 23.04
C ASP A 578 20.28 -9.01 23.27
N GLY A 579 19.65 -8.00 23.86
CA GLY A 579 20.24 -6.70 24.18
C GLY A 579 20.46 -5.79 22.97
N MET A 580 19.96 -6.18 21.79
CA MET A 580 20.11 -5.40 20.57
C MET A 580 18.97 -4.39 20.39
N PRO A 581 19.26 -3.13 20.01
CA PRO A 581 18.24 -2.23 19.50
C PRO A 581 17.65 -2.82 18.20
N ALA A 582 16.33 -2.98 18.14
CA ALA A 582 15.63 -3.55 17.01
C ALA A 582 14.71 -2.54 16.30
N PRO A 583 15.24 -1.49 15.64
CA PRO A 583 14.41 -0.51 14.96
C PRO A 583 13.67 -1.16 13.78
N LEU A 584 12.38 -0.82 13.63
CA LEU A 584 11.53 -1.34 12.56
C LEU A 584 11.41 -2.88 12.55
N GLU A 585 11.39 -3.48 13.73
CA GLU A 585 11.21 -4.91 13.92
C GLU A 585 9.89 -5.39 13.34
N ILE A 586 9.91 -6.58 12.73
CA ILE A 586 8.70 -7.23 12.21
C ILE A 586 8.42 -8.51 12.99
N SER A 587 7.14 -8.91 13.07
CA SER A 587 6.77 -10.17 13.72
C SER A 587 7.29 -11.39 12.95
N GLU A 588 7.48 -12.51 13.65
CA GLU A 588 7.85 -13.80 13.06
C GLU A 588 6.90 -14.20 11.92
N ALA A 589 5.59 -14.05 12.12
CA ALA A 589 4.59 -14.39 11.12
C ALA A 589 4.76 -13.55 9.82
N HIS A 590 5.11 -12.27 9.94
CA HIS A 590 5.43 -11.41 8.79
C HIS A 590 6.71 -11.87 8.09
N ALA A 591 7.74 -12.22 8.84
CA ALA A 591 9.00 -12.71 8.28
C ALA A 591 8.79 -14.01 7.49
N VAL A 592 8.04 -14.98 8.05
CA VAL A 592 7.69 -16.24 7.38
C VAL A 592 6.90 -16.01 6.09
N ALA A 593 5.97 -15.06 6.09
CA ALA A 593 5.24 -14.71 4.88
C ALA A 593 6.14 -14.12 3.78
N HIS A 594 7.11 -13.27 4.16
CA HIS A 594 8.15 -12.79 3.24
C HIS A 594 9.01 -13.93 2.70
N MET A 595 9.40 -14.90 3.54
CA MET A 595 10.17 -16.08 3.12
C MET A 595 9.41 -16.90 2.08
N LEU A 596 8.14 -17.25 2.35
CA LEU A 596 7.28 -18.00 1.41
C LEU A 596 7.08 -17.26 0.08
N TYR A 597 6.83 -15.95 0.15
CA TYR A 597 6.72 -15.12 -1.05
C TYR A 597 8.01 -15.17 -1.90
N ALA A 598 9.17 -15.02 -1.25
CA ALA A 598 10.47 -15.07 -1.94
C ALA A 598 10.74 -16.45 -2.55
N MET A 599 10.44 -17.52 -1.84
CA MET A 599 10.60 -18.92 -2.31
C MET A 599 9.74 -19.21 -3.55
N ARG A 600 8.55 -18.61 -3.64
CA ARG A 600 7.65 -18.72 -4.81
C ARG A 600 8.06 -17.83 -5.97
N SER A 601 8.87 -16.82 -5.72
CA SER A 601 9.35 -15.88 -6.73
C SER A 601 10.61 -16.41 -7.42
N ASN A 602 10.94 -15.89 -8.61
CA ASN A 602 12.19 -16.20 -9.30
C ASN A 602 13.32 -15.22 -8.91
N ARG A 603 13.37 -14.80 -7.65
CA ARG A 603 14.40 -13.87 -7.14
C ARG A 603 15.62 -14.63 -6.66
N TRP A 604 16.77 -14.00 -6.82
CA TRP A 604 18.04 -14.49 -6.27
C TRP A 604 18.25 -13.99 -4.84
N ASP A 605 17.96 -12.70 -4.63
CA ASP A 605 18.07 -12.01 -3.35
C ASP A 605 16.77 -11.34 -2.97
N TYR A 606 16.39 -11.47 -1.70
CA TYR A 606 15.18 -10.85 -1.18
C TYR A 606 15.43 -10.19 0.18
N LEU A 607 15.46 -8.85 0.17
CA LEU A 607 15.69 -8.02 1.34
C LEU A 607 14.34 -7.53 1.90
N PHE A 608 14.13 -7.68 3.20
CA PHE A 608 12.91 -7.25 3.88
C PHE A 608 13.15 -6.87 5.35
N PRO A 609 12.32 -5.99 5.95
CA PRO A 609 11.24 -5.20 5.35
C PRO A 609 11.77 -4.12 4.39
N TRP A 610 10.86 -3.52 3.60
CA TRP A 610 11.23 -2.58 2.54
C TRP A 610 11.96 -1.32 3.08
N THR A 611 11.62 -0.85 4.26
CA THR A 611 12.23 0.30 4.94
C THR A 611 13.73 0.05 5.19
N LEU A 612 14.06 -1.06 5.86
CA LEU A 612 15.44 -1.44 6.13
C LEU A 612 16.21 -1.80 4.85
N ARG A 613 15.56 -2.36 3.84
CA ARG A 613 16.15 -2.59 2.52
C ARG A 613 16.69 -1.30 1.90
N TRP A 614 15.90 -0.21 1.93
CA TRP A 614 16.35 1.07 1.39
C TRP A 614 17.46 1.69 2.22
N LEU A 615 17.38 1.63 3.55
CA LEU A 615 18.44 2.10 4.44
C LEU A 615 19.75 1.36 4.21
N THR A 616 19.71 0.03 4.08
CA THR A 616 20.90 -0.79 3.76
C THR A 616 21.49 -0.41 2.40
N ARG A 617 20.67 -0.25 1.36
CA ARG A 617 21.14 0.19 0.04
C ARG A 617 21.76 1.57 0.07
N LEU A 618 21.13 2.51 0.79
CA LEU A 618 21.68 3.85 0.97
C LEU A 618 23.04 3.80 1.69
N SER A 619 23.17 3.00 2.75
CA SER A 619 24.42 2.85 3.49
C SER A 619 25.57 2.27 2.65
N MET A 620 25.27 1.45 1.64
CA MET A 620 26.26 0.91 0.70
C MET A 620 26.80 1.96 -0.30
N VAL A 621 26.02 3.00 -0.60
CA VAL A 621 26.39 4.08 -1.52
C VAL A 621 27.04 5.25 -0.77
N LEU A 622 26.72 5.44 0.50
CA LEU A 622 27.29 6.50 1.32
C LEU A 622 28.78 6.27 1.56
N PRO A 623 29.61 7.35 1.58
CA PRO A 623 31.01 7.26 1.99
C PRO A 623 31.16 6.62 3.37
N LYS A 624 32.10 5.68 3.52
CA LYS A 624 32.34 4.95 4.79
C LYS A 624 32.42 5.83 6.03
N PRO A 625 33.08 7.01 6.03
CA PRO A 625 33.12 7.87 7.20
C PRO A 625 31.73 8.30 7.69
N ILE A 626 30.79 8.59 6.77
CA ILE A 626 29.41 8.99 7.10
C ILE A 626 28.65 7.82 7.70
N THR A 627 28.72 6.64 7.07
CA THR A 627 28.09 5.42 7.60
C THR A 627 28.64 5.07 9.00
N CYS A 628 29.96 5.13 9.18
CA CYS A 628 30.58 4.89 10.47
C CYS A 628 30.14 5.93 11.53
N TRP A 629 30.03 7.21 11.16
CA TRP A 629 29.56 8.25 12.07
C TRP A 629 28.10 8.03 12.52
N ILE A 630 27.22 7.61 11.60
CA ILE A 630 25.81 7.27 11.92
C ILE A 630 25.77 6.10 12.88
N LEU A 631 26.41 4.98 12.52
CA LEU A 631 26.36 3.72 13.26
C LEU A 631 27.08 3.79 14.60
N ARG A 632 28.07 4.69 14.75
CA ARG A 632 28.78 4.88 16.03
C ARG A 632 27.86 5.33 17.16
N LYS A 633 26.75 5.96 16.85
CA LYS A 633 25.74 6.39 17.85
C LYS A 633 25.01 5.21 18.50
N GLU A 634 24.97 4.06 17.81
CA GLU A 634 24.34 2.84 18.30
C GLU A 634 25.28 2.00 19.22
N VAL A 635 26.54 2.39 19.36
CA VAL A 635 27.49 1.70 20.22
C VAL A 635 27.28 2.15 21.66
N PRO A 636 26.90 1.26 22.60
CA PRO A 636 26.71 1.63 24.00
C PRO A 636 28.04 2.03 24.66
N PRO A 637 28.00 2.88 25.69
CA PRO A 637 29.18 3.15 26.49
C PRO A 637 29.66 1.87 27.18
N LEU A 638 30.98 1.69 27.28
CA LEU A 638 31.56 0.61 28.08
C LEU A 638 31.26 0.87 29.55
N LEU A 639 30.52 -0.02 30.19
CA LEU A 639 30.35 -0.01 31.65
C LEU A 639 31.45 -0.88 32.27
N PRO A 640 32.13 -0.43 33.33
CA PRO A 640 33.30 -1.10 33.90
C PRO A 640 33.06 -2.57 34.33
N ASP A 641 31.82 -2.94 34.66
CA ASP A 641 31.46 -4.26 35.19
C ASP A 641 30.33 -4.98 34.39
N ASP A 642 30.02 -4.55 33.20
CA ASP A 642 28.91 -5.17 32.45
C ASP A 642 29.36 -6.43 31.65
N ASN A 643 29.64 -7.50 32.42
CA ASN A 643 29.93 -8.84 31.88
C ASN A 643 28.73 -9.50 31.15
N ARG A 644 27.57 -8.82 31.04
CA ARG A 644 26.37 -9.41 30.43
C ARG A 644 26.37 -9.44 28.91
N LEU A 645 27.23 -8.67 28.26
CA LEU A 645 27.33 -8.61 26.80
C LEU A 645 28.34 -9.61 26.20
N CYS A 646 29.11 -10.33 26.98
CA CYS A 646 30.26 -11.13 26.49
C CYS A 646 30.36 -12.55 27.02
N ARG A 647 29.38 -13.13 27.65
CA ARG A 647 29.46 -14.54 28.02
C ARG A 647 28.85 -15.42 26.94
N LEU A 648 29.70 -15.91 26.05
CA LEU A 648 29.58 -17.27 25.54
C LEU A 648 29.87 -18.21 26.75
N ASP A 649 28.98 -18.27 27.71
CA ASP A 649 29.05 -19.29 28.76
C ASP A 649 28.94 -20.62 28.09
N ALA A 650 29.98 -21.41 28.29
CA ALA A 650 30.21 -22.82 28.08
C ALA A 650 29.20 -23.63 27.24
N PRO A 651 29.62 -24.69 26.55
CA PRO A 651 28.87 -25.39 25.49
C PRO A 651 27.56 -26.06 25.91
N ASN A 652 26.98 -25.73 27.05
CA ASN A 652 25.80 -26.44 27.59
C ASN A 652 24.56 -25.58 27.90
N GLN A 653 24.50 -24.30 27.58
CA GLN A 653 23.26 -23.54 27.80
C GLN A 653 22.88 -22.71 26.57
N SER A 654 21.86 -23.19 25.84
CA SER A 654 20.94 -22.47 24.97
C SER A 654 21.52 -21.60 23.83
N LEU A 655 22.06 -22.19 22.81
CA LEU A 655 21.95 -21.67 21.45
C LEU A 655 21.14 -22.64 20.58
#